data_3bfcc3a1949ed1343737f9dd5c9b3e14
#
_entry.id   3bfcc3a1949ed1343737f9dd5c9b3e14
#
_cell.length_a   1.000
_cell.length_b   1.000
_cell.length_c   1.000
_cell.angle_alpha   90.00
_cell.angle_beta   90.00
_cell.angle_gamma   90.00
#
_symmetry.space_group_name_H-M   'P 1'
#
loop_
_entity.id
_entity.type
_entity.pdbx_description
1 polymer ?
#
loop_
_entity_poly.entity_id
_entity_poly.type
_entity_poly.pdbx_seq_one_letter_code
_entity_poly.pdbx_strand_id
1 'polypeptide(L)'
;MENQSISRSANINAQYATPHLLADIGGTYARFALELGRGDFQYVTSLLCADYVDFYAAIRAYLKTLPAELLIEHAAVAIANPVDGDRVSMTNYHWHFSIEEMRQKLGFDTLLIVNDFTALAMALPRLGPNDVQQIGGGSPRKQSVIGLLGPGSGLGTSGLIPAGDGWISLGSEGGHTSFAPRDEREIVVLRYVWKHFEHVSFERLVSGPGLELIYRALVEHGHGMMREVNAPEITQMALDRSDPFCVEALDVFCSLLGTAAANLAVTLGAMGGIYIGGGIVPRLGEYFEKSSFRARFEQKGRFSRYVAAIPTFVITAEHATFMGASAILEAQLRTLSSDPGSAILGQIRRIRSNLSPAELRVAEHVLAHARAVVNDPIAEIARAADVSQPTVIRFCRSLGCEGLSDFKLRLASGLTGTVPVTHIQVTDDDSALELGAKVLGNTASSILQVRSQLNRDMIERAISLINRASRLEFYAIGHYGVVAQDAQFKFLRLGIPSIAHTDSRLQLLSASVLSEQDVVVISSSSGRLPELLEVAEKARERGAKVIAIAASHSPLIRKADVALIVDHVEDVTTHLPMVSRILHLLVIDMLAVGVAMGRNQGSASLMRGEADERLDEATIENPVMVKKAGARNQAPGVSLASPLAKLTSHSRE
;
A
#
# COMPACT_ATOMS: atom_id res chain seq x y z
N MET A 1 -34.16 -6.67 47.68
CA MET A 1 -32.96 -7.37 48.10
C MET A 1 -31.88 -6.90 47.19
N GLU A 2 -31.19 -6.02 47.72
CA GLU A 2 -29.84 -5.44 47.60
C GLU A 2 -29.21 -5.36 46.21
N ASN A 3 -29.31 -4.14 45.66
CA ASN A 3 -28.42 -3.57 44.68
C ASN A 3 -26.99 -3.55 45.23
N GLN A 4 -26.12 -4.42 44.75
CA GLN A 4 -24.67 -4.20 44.86
C GLN A 4 -24.22 -3.36 43.66
N SER A 5 -24.21 -2.06 43.86
CA SER A 5 -23.44 -1.10 43.07
C SER A 5 -21.97 -1.41 43.23
N ILE A 6 -21.39 -2.10 42.28
CA ILE A 6 -19.92 -2.24 42.16
C ILE A 6 -19.42 -0.95 41.54
N SER A 7 -19.07 0.02 42.35
CA SER A 7 -18.15 1.08 41.96
C SER A 7 -16.75 0.47 41.78
N ARG A 8 -16.44 -0.01 40.61
CA ARG A 8 -15.05 -0.20 40.17
C ARG A 8 -14.49 1.16 39.79
N SER A 9 -13.85 1.83 40.74
CA SER A 9 -12.86 2.85 40.43
C SER A 9 -11.86 2.21 39.45
N ALA A 10 -11.90 2.64 38.20
CA ALA A 10 -10.94 2.26 37.20
C ALA A 10 -9.57 2.66 37.71
N ASN A 11 -8.74 1.68 38.03
CA ASN A 11 -7.32 1.85 38.29
C ASN A 11 -6.70 2.21 36.94
N ILE A 12 -6.57 3.52 36.69
CA ILE A 12 -5.93 4.05 35.48
C ILE A 12 -4.41 3.90 35.67
N ASN A 13 -3.92 2.67 35.61
CA ASN A 13 -2.53 2.39 35.25
C ASN A 13 -2.49 2.21 33.73
N ALA A 14 -2.83 3.27 32.99
CA ALA A 14 -2.69 3.28 31.56
C ALA A 14 -1.21 3.11 31.22
N GLN A 15 -0.87 2.03 30.52
CA GLN A 15 0.47 1.79 29.97
C GLN A 15 0.77 2.78 28.84
N TYR A 16 -0.27 3.41 28.30
CA TYR A 16 -0.23 4.46 27.28
C TYR A 16 -0.54 5.83 27.91
N ALA A 17 0.07 6.89 27.38
CA ALA A 17 -0.22 8.26 27.81
C ALA A 17 -1.67 8.67 27.51
N THR A 18 -2.22 8.17 26.37
CA THR A 18 -3.60 8.34 25.92
C THR A 18 -4.13 7.01 25.38
N PRO A 19 -5.44 6.69 25.59
CA PRO A 19 -6.06 5.48 25.04
C PRO A 19 -6.02 5.47 23.51
N HIS A 20 -5.89 4.27 22.94
CA HIS A 20 -5.99 4.08 21.49
C HIS A 20 -7.40 3.62 21.11
N LEU A 21 -8.00 4.26 20.11
CA LEU A 21 -9.24 3.78 19.52
C LEU A 21 -8.92 2.70 18.47
N LEU A 22 -9.53 1.53 18.64
CA LEU A 22 -9.44 0.44 17.69
C LEU A 22 -10.82 0.13 17.12
N ALA A 23 -10.88 -0.18 15.81
CA ALA A 23 -12.13 -0.58 15.18
C ALA A 23 -11.90 -1.74 14.21
N ASP A 24 -12.95 -2.57 14.07
CA ASP A 24 -13.06 -3.67 13.12
C ASP A 24 -14.38 -3.53 12.37
N ILE A 25 -14.32 -3.14 11.09
CA ILE A 25 -15.47 -2.74 10.29
C ILE A 25 -15.74 -3.79 9.23
N GLY A 26 -16.75 -4.61 9.48
CA GLY A 26 -17.30 -5.53 8.49
C GLY A 26 -18.44 -4.93 7.67
N GLY A 27 -19.05 -5.72 6.78
CA GLY A 27 -20.22 -5.28 6.00
C GLY A 27 -21.50 -5.15 6.81
N THR A 28 -21.60 -5.79 7.98
CA THR A 28 -22.82 -5.81 8.82
C THR A 28 -22.61 -5.08 10.13
N TYR A 29 -21.49 -5.28 10.78
CA TYR A 29 -21.17 -4.73 12.09
C TYR A 29 -19.89 -3.91 12.06
N ALA A 30 -19.91 -2.79 12.79
CA ALA A 30 -18.78 -1.98 13.17
C ALA A 30 -18.47 -2.24 14.65
N ARG A 31 -17.34 -2.84 14.95
CA ARG A 31 -16.89 -3.12 16.30
C ARG A 31 -15.85 -2.09 16.71
N PHE A 32 -15.96 -1.60 17.93
CA PHE A 32 -15.06 -0.61 18.49
C PHE A 32 -14.54 -1.06 19.85
N ALA A 33 -13.33 -0.65 20.20
CA ALA A 33 -12.74 -0.81 21.52
C ALA A 33 -11.79 0.33 21.83
N LEU A 34 -11.55 0.61 23.11
CA LEU A 34 -10.41 1.39 23.58
C LEU A 34 -9.35 0.45 24.12
N GLU A 35 -8.12 0.63 23.67
CA GLU A 35 -6.96 -0.01 24.27
C GLU A 35 -6.31 0.94 25.27
N LEU A 36 -6.40 0.62 26.58
CA LEU A 36 -5.83 1.43 27.66
C LEU A 36 -4.37 1.09 27.94
N GLY A 37 -3.96 -0.11 27.62
CA GLY A 37 -2.60 -0.63 27.66
C GLY A 37 -2.52 -1.81 26.71
N ARG A 38 -1.33 -2.28 26.41
CA ARG A 38 -1.09 -3.30 25.40
C ARG A 38 -1.95 -4.55 25.63
N GLY A 39 -2.93 -4.79 24.75
CA GLY A 39 -3.86 -5.92 24.81
C GLY A 39 -4.98 -5.76 25.85
N ASP A 40 -5.09 -4.62 26.53
CA ASP A 40 -6.18 -4.31 27.45
C ASP A 40 -7.29 -3.56 26.71
N PHE A 41 -8.21 -4.32 26.13
CA PHE A 41 -9.33 -3.79 25.35
C PHE A 41 -10.55 -3.57 26.26
N GLN A 42 -10.97 -2.34 26.38
CA GLN A 42 -12.14 -1.94 27.18
C GLN A 42 -13.18 -1.21 26.30
N TYR A 43 -14.37 -1.00 26.86
CA TYR A 43 -15.50 -0.35 26.16
C TYR A 43 -15.82 -1.01 24.81
N VAL A 44 -15.65 -2.34 24.72
CA VAL A 44 -15.93 -3.08 23.49
C VAL A 44 -17.41 -2.98 23.15
N THR A 45 -17.71 -2.45 21.96
CA THR A 45 -19.09 -2.21 21.50
C THR A 45 -19.21 -2.64 20.05
N SER A 46 -20.33 -3.27 19.71
CA SER A 46 -20.68 -3.65 18.35
C SER A 46 -21.90 -2.87 17.89
N LEU A 47 -21.78 -2.12 16.81
CA LEU A 47 -22.84 -1.31 16.21
C LEU A 47 -23.26 -1.91 14.87
N LEU A 48 -24.55 -1.87 14.54
CA LEU A 48 -25.04 -2.30 13.24
C LEU A 48 -24.72 -1.21 12.19
N CYS A 49 -24.00 -1.53 11.13
CA CYS A 49 -23.68 -0.54 10.10
C CYS A 49 -24.92 0.11 9.49
N ALA A 50 -26.02 -0.66 9.37
CA ALA A 50 -27.29 -0.19 8.82
C ALA A 50 -27.96 0.96 9.59
N ASP A 51 -27.60 1.14 10.87
CA ASP A 51 -28.16 2.20 11.70
C ASP A 51 -27.49 3.56 11.46
N TYR A 52 -26.42 3.62 10.66
CA TYR A 52 -25.60 4.81 10.47
C TYR A 52 -25.45 5.17 8.99
N VAL A 53 -25.63 6.46 8.69
CA VAL A 53 -25.56 7.00 7.33
C VAL A 53 -24.14 6.91 6.73
N ASP A 54 -23.11 7.03 7.56
CA ASP A 54 -21.71 6.96 7.17
C ASP A 54 -20.83 6.49 8.34
N PHE A 55 -19.57 6.23 8.05
CA PHE A 55 -18.60 5.78 9.05
C PHE A 55 -18.33 6.85 10.12
N TYR A 56 -18.40 8.14 9.77
CA TYR A 56 -18.27 9.22 10.74
C TYR A 56 -19.37 9.19 11.80
N ALA A 57 -20.60 8.96 11.38
CA ALA A 57 -21.75 8.86 12.30
C ALA A 57 -21.59 7.67 13.27
N ALA A 58 -21.11 6.52 12.78
CA ALA A 58 -20.86 5.34 13.60
C ALA A 58 -19.75 5.59 14.65
N ILE A 59 -18.59 6.14 14.25
CA ILE A 59 -17.51 6.52 15.20
C ILE A 59 -18.02 7.53 16.22
N ARG A 60 -18.74 8.57 15.79
CA ARG A 60 -19.27 9.59 16.68
C ARG A 60 -20.28 9.03 17.68
N ALA A 61 -21.09 8.06 17.27
CA ALA A 61 -22.02 7.37 18.16
C ALA A 61 -21.25 6.59 19.24
N TYR A 62 -20.21 5.86 18.85
CA TYR A 62 -19.35 5.16 19.81
C TYR A 62 -18.65 6.13 20.78
N LEU A 63 -18.02 7.20 20.28
CA LEU A 63 -17.31 8.17 21.10
C LEU A 63 -18.21 8.85 22.14
N LYS A 64 -19.50 9.03 21.83
CA LYS A 64 -20.49 9.57 22.79
C LYS A 64 -20.81 8.63 23.97
N THR A 65 -20.51 7.34 23.85
CA THR A 65 -20.72 6.37 24.94
C THR A 65 -19.56 6.35 25.94
N LEU A 66 -18.45 7.01 25.61
CA LEU A 66 -17.23 7.03 26.41
C LEU A 66 -17.27 8.16 27.43
N PRO A 67 -16.56 8.06 28.58
CA PRO A 67 -16.36 9.15 29.52
C PRO A 67 -15.78 10.39 28.81
N ALA A 68 -16.33 11.57 29.14
CA ALA A 68 -15.96 12.83 28.48
C ALA A 68 -14.52 13.28 28.75
N GLU A 69 -13.88 12.73 29.78
CA GLU A 69 -12.52 13.05 30.22
C GLU A 69 -11.46 12.28 29.39
N LEU A 70 -11.87 11.27 28.62
CA LEU A 70 -10.95 10.48 27.83
C LEU A 70 -10.54 11.23 26.57
N LEU A 71 -9.27 11.60 26.49
CA LEU A 71 -8.66 12.17 25.30
C LEU A 71 -8.14 11.02 24.41
N ILE A 72 -8.64 10.96 23.17
CA ILE A 72 -8.23 9.97 22.18
C ILE A 72 -7.52 10.71 21.06
N GLU A 73 -6.22 10.47 20.91
CA GLU A 73 -5.38 11.11 19.89
C GLU A 73 -5.07 10.18 18.72
N HIS A 74 -5.11 8.85 18.95
CA HIS A 74 -4.66 7.86 17.98
C HIS A 74 -5.72 6.79 17.76
N ALA A 75 -5.94 6.45 16.49
CA ALA A 75 -6.91 5.44 16.10
C ALA A 75 -6.35 4.51 14.99
N ALA A 76 -6.71 3.23 15.05
CA ALA A 76 -6.50 2.28 13.97
C ALA A 76 -7.79 1.50 13.68
N VAL A 77 -8.15 1.44 12.41
CA VAL A 77 -9.37 0.81 11.91
C VAL A 77 -9.01 -0.28 10.93
N ALA A 78 -9.41 -1.49 11.24
CA ALA A 78 -9.41 -2.60 10.30
C ALA A 78 -10.73 -2.58 9.53
N ILE A 79 -10.68 -2.66 8.20
CA ILE A 79 -11.88 -2.60 7.35
C ILE A 79 -11.85 -3.72 6.32
N ALA A 80 -13.02 -4.37 6.12
CA ALA A 80 -13.18 -5.47 5.16
C ALA A 80 -13.21 -4.93 3.71
N ASN A 81 -12.12 -4.29 3.30
CA ASN A 81 -11.94 -3.69 1.97
C ASN A 81 -10.45 -3.47 1.68
N PRO A 82 -10.00 -3.56 0.41
CA PRO A 82 -8.70 -3.06 0.02
C PRO A 82 -8.59 -1.56 0.30
N VAL A 83 -7.45 -1.14 0.84
CA VAL A 83 -7.16 0.26 1.13
C VAL A 83 -5.96 0.69 0.30
N ASP A 84 -6.19 1.56 -0.68
CA ASP A 84 -5.15 2.13 -1.53
C ASP A 84 -5.33 3.66 -1.61
N GLY A 85 -4.39 4.38 -1.01
CA GLY A 85 -4.43 5.85 -0.92
C GLY A 85 -5.38 6.39 0.14
N ASP A 86 -5.82 7.64 -0.04
CA ASP A 86 -6.62 8.39 0.94
C ASP A 86 -8.11 8.07 0.92
N ARG A 87 -8.64 7.57 -0.20
CA ARG A 87 -10.08 7.31 -0.36
C ARG A 87 -10.41 5.85 -0.12
N VAL A 88 -11.30 5.61 0.83
CA VAL A 88 -11.87 4.30 1.12
C VAL A 88 -13.29 4.25 0.59
N SER A 89 -13.61 3.18 -0.16
CA SER A 89 -14.96 2.91 -0.65
C SER A 89 -15.27 1.45 -0.36
N MET A 90 -16.23 1.18 0.53
CA MET A 90 -16.52 -0.19 0.96
C MET A 90 -17.19 -0.98 -0.16
N THR A 91 -16.65 -2.15 -0.49
CA THR A 91 -17.21 -3.04 -1.53
C THR A 91 -18.57 -3.61 -1.14
N ASN A 92 -18.77 -3.92 0.14
CA ASN A 92 -19.96 -4.60 0.64
C ASN A 92 -20.93 -3.66 1.38
N TYR A 93 -20.67 -2.33 1.34
CA TYR A 93 -21.49 -1.33 1.99
C TYR A 93 -21.34 0.05 1.32
N HIS A 94 -22.30 0.96 1.50
CA HIS A 94 -22.32 2.25 0.79
C HIS A 94 -21.38 3.32 1.38
N TRP A 95 -20.63 3.03 2.43
CA TRP A 95 -19.73 4.01 3.05
C TRP A 95 -18.53 4.31 2.17
N HIS A 96 -18.25 5.59 2.00
CA HIS A 96 -17.08 6.10 1.32
C HIS A 96 -16.59 7.38 2.00
N PHE A 97 -15.29 7.53 2.17
CA PHE A 97 -14.69 8.66 2.88
C PHE A 97 -13.21 8.85 2.52
N SER A 98 -12.70 10.07 2.80
CA SER A 98 -11.26 10.37 2.82
C SER A 98 -10.73 10.14 4.24
N ILE A 99 -9.61 9.44 4.36
CA ILE A 99 -8.95 9.16 5.65
C ILE A 99 -8.51 10.46 6.29
N GLU A 100 -7.91 11.37 5.52
CA GLU A 100 -7.40 12.65 6.03
C GLU A 100 -8.54 13.59 6.47
N GLU A 101 -9.62 13.70 5.68
CA GLU A 101 -10.80 14.48 6.09
C GLU A 101 -11.44 13.91 7.37
N MET A 102 -11.51 12.58 7.47
CA MET A 102 -12.04 11.88 8.64
C MET A 102 -11.19 12.16 9.87
N ARG A 103 -9.86 12.03 9.73
CA ARG A 103 -8.89 12.32 10.80
C ARG A 103 -9.07 13.73 11.35
N GLN A 104 -9.17 14.73 10.45
CA GLN A 104 -9.36 16.14 10.83
C GLN A 104 -10.69 16.39 11.51
N LYS A 105 -11.80 15.83 10.97
CA LYS A 105 -13.16 15.98 11.55
C LYS A 105 -13.29 15.36 12.93
N LEU A 106 -12.56 14.26 13.19
CA LEU A 106 -12.54 13.59 14.49
C LEU A 106 -11.53 14.20 15.46
N GLY A 107 -10.59 15.02 14.98
CA GLY A 107 -9.55 15.65 15.78
C GLY A 107 -8.45 14.69 16.22
N PHE A 108 -8.24 13.59 15.48
CA PHE A 108 -7.18 12.64 15.79
C PHE A 108 -5.82 13.11 15.25
N ASP A 109 -4.78 12.91 16.03
CA ASP A 109 -3.40 13.09 15.56
C ASP A 109 -3.00 12.00 14.55
N THR A 110 -3.45 10.76 14.79
CA THR A 110 -3.22 9.62 13.90
C THR A 110 -4.52 8.87 13.66
N LEU A 111 -4.86 8.62 12.38
CA LEU A 111 -5.91 7.71 11.96
C LEU A 111 -5.34 6.77 10.90
N LEU A 112 -5.22 5.49 11.23
CA LEU A 112 -4.80 4.45 10.30
C LEU A 112 -6.02 3.64 9.87
N ILE A 113 -6.15 3.43 8.56
CA ILE A 113 -7.14 2.52 7.99
C ILE A 113 -6.38 1.42 7.27
N VAL A 114 -6.65 0.18 7.61
CA VAL A 114 -5.97 -0.99 7.03
C VAL A 114 -6.99 -2.06 6.66
N ASN A 115 -6.64 -2.93 5.72
CA ASN A 115 -7.48 -4.10 5.45
C ASN A 115 -7.56 -5.00 6.69
N ASP A 116 -8.71 -5.63 6.92
CA ASP A 116 -8.99 -6.49 8.08
C ASP A 116 -8.07 -7.73 8.15
N PHE A 117 -7.77 -8.37 7.00
CA PHE A 117 -6.84 -9.50 6.94
C PHE A 117 -5.39 -9.07 7.11
N THR A 118 -5.03 -7.85 6.70
CA THR A 118 -3.74 -7.24 7.01
C THR A 118 -3.59 -7.03 8.53
N ALA A 119 -4.63 -6.50 9.17
CA ALA A 119 -4.67 -6.36 10.63
C ALA A 119 -4.57 -7.73 11.31
N LEU A 120 -5.40 -8.69 10.92
CA LEU A 120 -5.39 -10.04 11.48
C LEU A 120 -4.02 -10.74 11.31
N ALA A 121 -3.36 -10.55 10.17
CA ALA A 121 -2.00 -11.06 9.97
C ALA A 121 -1.01 -10.48 10.99
N MET A 122 -1.06 -9.18 11.22
CA MET A 122 -0.19 -8.51 12.19
C MET A 122 -0.46 -8.88 13.66
N ALA A 123 -1.59 -9.54 13.93
CA ALA A 123 -1.85 -10.14 15.25
C ALA A 123 -1.06 -11.43 15.48
N LEU A 124 -0.76 -12.22 14.43
CA LEU A 124 -0.22 -13.58 14.55
C LEU A 124 1.03 -13.69 15.43
N PRO A 125 2.02 -12.78 15.35
CA PRO A 125 3.19 -12.84 16.23
C PRO A 125 2.90 -12.54 17.72
N ARG A 126 1.68 -12.04 18.02
CA ARG A 126 1.25 -11.67 19.37
C ARG A 126 0.33 -12.71 20.00
N LEU A 127 -0.16 -13.67 19.21
CA LEU A 127 -1.02 -14.73 19.70
C LEU A 127 -0.24 -15.71 20.58
N GLY A 128 -0.80 -15.97 21.75
CA GLY A 128 -0.30 -16.98 22.68
C GLY A 128 -0.83 -18.39 22.39
N PRO A 129 -0.35 -19.40 23.13
CA PRO A 129 -0.83 -20.78 22.97
C PRO A 129 -2.34 -20.98 23.18
N ASN A 130 -2.97 -20.12 23.98
CA ASN A 130 -4.40 -20.17 24.26
C ASN A 130 -5.26 -19.45 23.21
N ASP A 131 -4.63 -18.69 22.31
CA ASP A 131 -5.27 -17.90 21.28
C ASP A 131 -5.42 -18.65 19.96
N VAL A 132 -4.83 -19.85 19.89
CA VAL A 132 -4.83 -20.69 18.69
C VAL A 132 -5.01 -22.17 19.04
N GLN A 133 -5.70 -22.90 18.16
CA GLN A 133 -5.81 -24.35 18.22
C GLN A 133 -5.05 -24.98 17.06
N GLN A 134 -4.07 -25.82 17.33
CA GLN A 134 -3.35 -26.54 16.29
C GLN A 134 -4.19 -27.69 15.74
N ILE A 135 -4.28 -27.78 14.41
CA ILE A 135 -4.97 -28.85 13.68
C ILE A 135 -3.92 -29.70 12.96
N GLY A 136 -3.81 -30.97 13.37
CA GLY A 136 -2.81 -31.90 12.83
C GLY A 136 -1.38 -31.64 13.34
N GLY A 137 -0.40 -32.19 12.61
CA GLY A 137 1.01 -32.16 12.99
C GLY A 137 1.78 -30.96 12.46
N GLY A 138 3.12 -31.05 12.57
CA GLY A 138 4.06 -30.01 12.17
C GLY A 138 4.49 -29.11 13.32
N SER A 139 5.55 -28.36 13.09
CA SER A 139 6.07 -27.39 14.07
C SER A 139 6.49 -26.10 13.36
N PRO A 140 6.16 -24.93 13.92
CA PRO A 140 6.48 -23.66 13.27
C PRO A 140 7.99 -23.42 13.27
N ARG A 141 8.54 -23.04 12.11
CA ARG A 141 9.93 -22.60 12.00
C ARG A 141 10.01 -21.13 12.38
N LYS A 142 10.85 -20.80 13.35
CA LYS A 142 11.08 -19.41 13.76
C LYS A 142 11.59 -18.56 12.58
N GLN A 143 11.23 -17.30 12.57
CA GLN A 143 11.61 -16.33 11.52
C GLN A 143 11.38 -16.86 10.09
N SER A 144 10.24 -17.48 9.86
CA SER A 144 9.81 -17.97 8.56
C SER A 144 8.46 -17.37 8.19
N VAL A 145 8.19 -17.33 6.89
CA VAL A 145 6.92 -16.82 6.37
C VAL A 145 5.74 -17.55 7.01
N ILE A 146 4.71 -16.78 7.34
CA ILE A 146 3.43 -17.26 7.89
C ILE A 146 2.36 -16.97 6.85
N GLY A 147 1.44 -17.90 6.61
CA GLY A 147 0.26 -17.70 5.79
C GLY A 147 -1.00 -17.57 6.64
N LEU A 148 -1.91 -16.75 6.19
CA LEU A 148 -3.23 -16.53 6.80
C LEU A 148 -4.31 -16.66 5.74
N LEU A 149 -5.36 -17.38 6.05
CA LEU A 149 -6.59 -17.40 5.27
C LEU A 149 -7.79 -17.51 6.21
N GLY A 150 -8.97 -17.08 5.77
CA GLY A 150 -10.14 -17.13 6.63
C GLY A 150 -11.44 -17.01 5.87
N PRO A 151 -12.26 -18.06 5.92
CA PRO A 151 -13.59 -18.04 5.34
C PRO A 151 -14.57 -17.26 6.23
N GLY A 152 -15.32 -16.37 5.58
CA GLY A 152 -16.37 -15.54 6.16
C GLY A 152 -17.46 -15.29 5.13
N SER A 153 -17.85 -14.04 4.90
CA SER A 153 -18.66 -13.64 3.74
C SER A 153 -17.93 -13.82 2.41
N GLY A 154 -16.60 -13.78 2.43
CA GLY A 154 -15.67 -14.12 1.37
C GLY A 154 -14.57 -15.04 1.90
N LEU A 155 -13.44 -15.11 1.19
CA LEU A 155 -12.22 -15.81 1.60
C LEU A 155 -11.05 -14.85 1.64
N GLY A 156 -10.81 -14.22 2.78
CA GLY A 156 -9.64 -13.37 2.97
C GLY A 156 -8.35 -14.18 3.00
N THR A 157 -7.30 -13.62 2.44
CA THR A 157 -5.96 -14.20 2.45
C THR A 157 -4.92 -13.14 2.73
N SER A 158 -3.87 -13.51 3.46
CA SER A 158 -2.74 -12.65 3.77
C SER A 158 -1.51 -13.50 4.11
N GLY A 159 -0.43 -12.87 4.47
CA GLY A 159 0.76 -13.52 4.98
C GLY A 159 1.66 -12.54 5.73
N LEU A 160 2.65 -13.08 6.42
CA LEU A 160 3.70 -12.30 7.08
C LEU A 160 5.07 -12.76 6.63
N ILE A 161 5.92 -11.80 6.27
CA ILE A 161 7.33 -12.02 6.00
C ILE A 161 8.13 -11.45 7.16
N PRO A 162 9.08 -12.21 7.75
CA PRO A 162 9.98 -11.67 8.75
C PRO A 162 10.90 -10.61 8.14
N ALA A 163 11.06 -9.47 8.81
CA ALA A 163 11.90 -8.36 8.38
C ALA A 163 12.66 -7.78 9.57
N GLY A 164 13.94 -8.09 9.71
CA GLY A 164 14.71 -7.74 10.89
C GLY A 164 14.04 -8.27 12.17
N ASP A 165 13.81 -7.39 13.14
CA ASP A 165 13.10 -7.73 14.38
C ASP A 165 11.58 -7.64 14.28
N GLY A 166 11.05 -7.31 13.10
CA GLY A 166 9.63 -7.08 12.83
C GLY A 166 9.05 -8.00 11.76
N TRP A 167 7.86 -7.62 11.30
CA TRP A 167 7.10 -8.35 10.29
C TRP A 167 6.54 -7.39 9.25
N ILE A 168 6.48 -7.84 8.00
CA ILE A 168 5.80 -7.16 6.89
C ILE A 168 4.60 -8.00 6.51
N SER A 169 3.41 -7.39 6.53
CA SER A 169 2.18 -8.04 6.06
C SER A 169 2.09 -8.01 4.53
N LEU A 170 1.62 -9.11 3.96
CA LEU A 170 1.31 -9.21 2.54
C LEU A 170 -0.18 -8.94 2.33
N GLY A 171 -0.52 -7.86 1.64
CA GLY A 171 -1.85 -7.67 1.07
C GLY A 171 -2.06 -8.69 -0.04
N SER A 172 -3.17 -9.43 -0.02
CA SER A 172 -3.44 -10.48 -0.99
C SER A 172 -4.93 -10.65 -1.23
N GLU A 173 -5.28 -10.81 -2.49
CA GLU A 173 -6.61 -11.25 -2.96
C GLU A 173 -6.56 -12.73 -3.40
N GLY A 174 -5.78 -13.55 -2.70
CA GLY A 174 -5.55 -14.96 -3.02
C GLY A 174 -6.81 -15.84 -2.95
N GLY A 175 -7.87 -15.39 -2.27
CA GLY A 175 -9.18 -16.05 -2.30
C GLY A 175 -9.78 -16.09 -3.70
N HIS A 176 -9.44 -15.15 -4.57
CA HIS A 176 -9.91 -15.10 -5.96
C HIS A 176 -9.12 -15.97 -6.94
N THR A 177 -8.16 -16.77 -6.47
CA THR A 177 -7.47 -17.75 -7.32
C THR A 177 -8.44 -18.80 -7.83
N SER A 178 -8.23 -19.26 -9.09
CA SER A 178 -9.11 -20.23 -9.74
C SER A 178 -9.16 -21.54 -8.97
N PHE A 179 -10.36 -22.06 -8.79
CA PHE A 179 -10.58 -23.36 -8.19
C PHE A 179 -10.22 -24.50 -9.19
N ALA A 180 -9.56 -25.53 -8.69
CA ALA A 180 -9.25 -26.74 -9.42
C ALA A 180 -9.74 -27.96 -8.64
N PRO A 181 -10.76 -28.72 -9.16
CA PRO A 181 -11.33 -29.89 -8.49
C PRO A 181 -10.33 -31.04 -8.43
N ARG A 182 -10.43 -31.90 -7.40
CA ARG A 182 -9.54 -33.03 -7.15
C ARG A 182 -10.26 -34.38 -7.04
N ASP A 183 -11.58 -34.37 -6.92
CA ASP A 183 -12.41 -35.57 -6.90
C ASP A 183 -13.77 -35.32 -7.60
N GLU A 184 -14.56 -36.38 -7.77
CA GLU A 184 -15.83 -36.30 -8.49
C GLU A 184 -16.85 -35.40 -7.82
N ARG A 185 -16.88 -35.30 -6.49
CA ARG A 185 -17.79 -34.42 -5.76
C ARG A 185 -17.47 -32.95 -6.08
N GLU A 186 -16.20 -32.62 -6.09
CA GLU A 186 -15.72 -31.27 -6.45
C GLU A 186 -16.00 -30.94 -7.93
N ILE A 187 -15.94 -31.93 -8.82
CA ILE A 187 -16.33 -31.80 -10.24
C ILE A 187 -17.84 -31.49 -10.35
N VAL A 188 -18.67 -32.21 -9.58
CA VAL A 188 -20.11 -31.94 -9.53
C VAL A 188 -20.39 -30.52 -9.08
N VAL A 189 -19.74 -30.08 -8.00
CA VAL A 189 -19.87 -28.71 -7.50
C VAL A 189 -19.40 -27.69 -8.57
N LEU A 190 -18.25 -27.91 -9.20
CA LEU A 190 -17.73 -27.03 -10.24
C LEU A 190 -18.71 -26.92 -11.43
N ARG A 191 -19.25 -28.03 -11.92
CA ARG A 191 -20.23 -28.05 -13.01
C ARG A 191 -21.51 -27.31 -12.66
N TYR A 192 -21.97 -27.42 -11.41
CA TYR A 192 -23.14 -26.67 -10.93
C TYR A 192 -22.86 -25.17 -10.92
N VAL A 193 -21.73 -24.75 -10.34
CA VAL A 193 -21.38 -23.34 -10.16
C VAL A 193 -21.08 -22.66 -11.51
N TRP A 194 -20.52 -23.38 -12.49
CA TRP A 194 -20.33 -22.85 -13.86
C TRP A 194 -21.62 -22.48 -14.58
N LYS A 195 -22.78 -23.00 -14.15
CA LYS A 195 -24.08 -22.55 -14.70
C LYS A 195 -24.38 -21.10 -14.34
N HIS A 196 -23.75 -20.58 -13.29
CA HIS A 196 -24.05 -19.28 -12.70
C HIS A 196 -22.88 -18.28 -12.78
N PHE A 197 -21.64 -18.76 -12.91
CA PHE A 197 -20.43 -17.95 -12.83
C PHE A 197 -19.40 -18.41 -13.87
N GLU A 198 -18.85 -17.46 -14.66
CA GLU A 198 -17.78 -17.75 -15.61
C GLU A 198 -16.47 -18.14 -14.95
N HIS A 199 -16.13 -17.46 -13.84
CA HIS A 199 -14.94 -17.73 -13.05
C HIS A 199 -15.32 -18.28 -11.67
N VAL A 200 -14.86 -19.49 -11.40
CA VAL A 200 -15.02 -20.12 -10.09
C VAL A 200 -13.73 -20.03 -9.31
N SER A 201 -13.69 -19.13 -8.33
CA SER A 201 -12.56 -18.96 -7.42
C SER A 201 -12.72 -19.82 -6.16
N PHE A 202 -11.64 -19.95 -5.38
CA PHE A 202 -11.74 -20.56 -4.05
C PHE A 202 -12.73 -19.80 -3.16
N GLU A 203 -12.75 -18.47 -3.18
CA GLU A 203 -13.71 -17.67 -2.43
C GLU A 203 -15.15 -18.02 -2.76
N ARG A 204 -15.44 -18.27 -4.05
CA ARG A 204 -16.79 -18.61 -4.50
C ARG A 204 -17.33 -19.88 -3.84
N LEU A 205 -16.45 -20.75 -3.34
CA LEU A 205 -16.81 -22.02 -2.70
C LEU A 205 -16.45 -22.05 -1.20
N VAL A 206 -15.36 -21.41 -0.80
CA VAL A 206 -14.87 -21.43 0.57
C VAL A 206 -15.28 -20.13 1.29
N SER A 207 -16.59 -19.93 1.37
CA SER A 207 -17.25 -18.81 2.05
C SER A 207 -18.64 -19.23 2.52
N GLY A 208 -19.36 -18.39 3.26
CA GLY A 208 -20.75 -18.64 3.64
C GLY A 208 -21.63 -18.92 2.42
N PRO A 209 -21.73 -17.97 1.47
CA PRO A 209 -22.46 -18.21 0.21
C PRO A 209 -21.93 -19.41 -0.58
N GLY A 210 -20.63 -19.71 -0.48
CA GLY A 210 -20.02 -20.87 -1.11
C GLY A 210 -20.51 -22.20 -0.54
N LEU A 211 -20.68 -22.29 0.78
CA LEU A 211 -21.26 -23.47 1.43
C LEU A 211 -22.68 -23.74 0.93
N GLU A 212 -23.49 -22.69 0.72
CA GLU A 212 -24.83 -22.82 0.13
C GLU A 212 -24.78 -23.34 -1.32
N LEU A 213 -23.81 -22.87 -2.12
CA LEU A 213 -23.62 -23.35 -3.50
C LEU A 213 -23.21 -24.83 -3.52
N ILE A 214 -22.30 -25.24 -2.62
CA ILE A 214 -21.90 -26.65 -2.48
C ILE A 214 -23.13 -27.52 -2.13
N TYR A 215 -23.91 -27.10 -1.13
CA TYR A 215 -25.12 -27.81 -0.71
C TYR A 215 -26.09 -27.98 -1.89
N ARG A 216 -26.42 -26.88 -2.59
CA ARG A 216 -27.36 -26.93 -3.75
C ARG A 216 -26.85 -27.83 -4.86
N ALA A 217 -25.54 -27.81 -5.14
CA ALA A 217 -24.93 -28.70 -6.14
C ALA A 217 -25.10 -30.19 -5.79
N LEU A 218 -24.87 -30.54 -4.54
CA LEU A 218 -24.95 -31.91 -4.06
C LEU A 218 -26.43 -32.41 -4.03
N VAL A 219 -27.36 -31.58 -3.58
CA VAL A 219 -28.80 -31.88 -3.58
C VAL A 219 -29.31 -32.09 -5.00
N GLU A 220 -28.95 -31.22 -5.97
CA GLU A 220 -29.35 -31.38 -7.37
C GLU A 220 -28.78 -32.66 -7.97
N HIS A 221 -27.51 -32.96 -7.72
CA HIS A 221 -26.86 -34.18 -8.23
C HIS A 221 -27.44 -35.45 -7.63
N GLY A 222 -27.72 -35.45 -6.33
CA GLY A 222 -28.30 -36.59 -5.61
C GLY A 222 -29.81 -36.72 -5.77
N HIS A 223 -30.45 -35.92 -6.60
CA HIS A 223 -31.91 -35.86 -6.77
C HIS A 223 -32.67 -35.70 -5.44
N GLY A 224 -32.06 -34.99 -4.48
CA GLY A 224 -32.66 -34.68 -3.20
C GLY A 224 -33.72 -33.57 -3.29
N MET A 225 -34.48 -33.41 -2.20
CA MET A 225 -35.42 -32.30 -2.10
C MET A 225 -34.66 -31.02 -1.74
N MET A 226 -34.66 -30.05 -2.65
CA MET A 226 -34.04 -28.73 -2.41
C MET A 226 -34.78 -28.01 -1.29
N ARG A 227 -34.03 -27.53 -0.30
CA ARG A 227 -34.51 -26.64 0.77
C ARG A 227 -33.84 -25.30 0.66
N GLU A 228 -34.55 -24.23 0.95
CA GLU A 228 -33.98 -22.92 1.12
C GLU A 228 -33.36 -22.84 2.53
N VAL A 229 -32.06 -23.03 2.60
CA VAL A 229 -31.26 -23.00 3.83
C VAL A 229 -30.04 -22.12 3.64
N ASN A 230 -29.69 -21.36 4.66
CA ASN A 230 -28.49 -20.52 4.68
C ASN A 230 -27.28 -21.25 5.28
N ALA A 231 -26.10 -20.67 5.16
CA ALA A 231 -24.85 -21.30 5.61
C ALA A 231 -24.84 -21.66 7.11
N PRO A 232 -25.35 -20.85 8.05
CA PRO A 232 -25.50 -21.23 9.45
C PRO A 232 -26.41 -22.44 9.65
N GLU A 233 -27.54 -22.51 8.94
CA GLU A 233 -28.48 -23.65 9.03
C GLU A 233 -27.87 -24.92 8.47
N ILE A 234 -27.19 -24.86 7.31
CA ILE A 234 -26.44 -25.99 6.72
C ILE A 234 -25.40 -26.49 7.72
N THR A 235 -24.64 -25.54 8.34
CA THR A 235 -23.62 -25.88 9.34
C THR A 235 -24.26 -26.61 10.53
N GLN A 236 -25.36 -26.08 11.08
CA GLN A 236 -26.03 -26.69 12.23
C GLN A 236 -26.58 -28.10 11.89
N MET A 237 -27.27 -28.25 10.74
CA MET A 237 -27.78 -29.55 10.30
C MET A 237 -26.67 -30.57 10.05
N ALA A 238 -25.49 -30.12 9.57
CA ALA A 238 -24.32 -30.96 9.39
C ALA A 238 -23.74 -31.44 10.74
N LEU A 239 -23.62 -30.52 11.71
CA LEU A 239 -23.13 -30.86 13.05
C LEU A 239 -24.07 -31.79 13.80
N ASP A 240 -25.38 -31.60 13.67
CA ASP A 240 -26.42 -32.45 14.26
C ASP A 240 -26.65 -33.75 13.46
N ARG A 241 -26.01 -33.88 12.28
CA ARG A 241 -26.20 -35.01 11.33
C ARG A 241 -27.65 -35.24 10.93
N SER A 242 -28.46 -34.19 10.91
CA SER A 242 -29.89 -34.24 10.60
C SER A 242 -30.20 -34.25 9.11
N ASP A 243 -29.25 -33.83 8.26
CA ASP A 243 -29.37 -33.83 6.82
C ASP A 243 -28.05 -34.34 6.17
N PRO A 244 -28.09 -35.45 5.39
CA PRO A 244 -26.88 -36.03 4.80
C PRO A 244 -26.19 -35.10 3.77
N PHE A 245 -26.96 -34.29 3.03
CA PHE A 245 -26.41 -33.34 2.07
C PHE A 245 -25.70 -32.18 2.77
N CYS A 246 -26.19 -31.73 3.93
CA CYS A 246 -25.51 -30.73 4.75
C CYS A 246 -24.19 -31.29 5.30
N VAL A 247 -24.16 -32.55 5.76
CA VAL A 247 -22.93 -33.20 6.22
C VAL A 247 -21.91 -33.28 5.10
N GLU A 248 -22.34 -33.72 3.90
CA GLU A 248 -21.46 -33.82 2.74
C GLU A 248 -20.97 -32.44 2.29
N ALA A 249 -21.84 -31.44 2.26
CA ALA A 249 -21.47 -30.06 1.90
C ALA A 249 -20.40 -29.49 2.84
N LEU A 250 -20.53 -29.73 4.14
CA LEU A 250 -19.55 -29.26 5.11
C LEU A 250 -18.21 -30.01 4.99
N ASP A 251 -18.22 -31.31 4.67
CA ASP A 251 -17.02 -32.11 4.42
C ASP A 251 -16.28 -31.59 3.16
N VAL A 252 -17.01 -31.34 2.07
CA VAL A 252 -16.46 -30.76 0.83
C VAL A 252 -15.86 -29.38 1.15
N PHE A 253 -16.57 -28.53 1.87
CA PHE A 253 -16.06 -27.22 2.29
C PHE A 253 -14.74 -27.32 3.06
N CYS A 254 -14.63 -28.20 4.04
CA CYS A 254 -13.40 -28.44 4.78
C CYS A 254 -12.27 -28.96 3.89
N SER A 255 -12.58 -29.84 2.93
CA SER A 255 -11.62 -30.33 1.94
C SER A 255 -11.08 -29.21 1.05
N LEU A 256 -11.96 -28.34 0.55
CA LEU A 256 -11.58 -27.20 -0.28
C LEU A 256 -10.73 -26.19 0.48
N LEU A 257 -11.08 -25.92 1.74
CA LEU A 257 -10.28 -25.08 2.63
C LEU A 257 -8.87 -25.67 2.83
N GLY A 258 -8.77 -27.00 2.99
CA GLY A 258 -7.48 -27.69 3.07
C GLY A 258 -6.64 -27.54 1.80
N THR A 259 -7.29 -27.58 0.62
CA THR A 259 -6.63 -27.37 -0.67
C THR A 259 -6.14 -25.93 -0.80
N ALA A 260 -6.98 -24.93 -0.45
CA ALA A 260 -6.61 -23.51 -0.48
C ALA A 260 -5.45 -23.21 0.48
N ALA A 261 -5.51 -23.73 1.71
CA ALA A 261 -4.44 -23.60 2.70
C ALA A 261 -3.12 -24.21 2.23
N ALA A 262 -3.15 -25.39 1.61
CA ALA A 262 -1.96 -26.04 1.03
C ALA A 262 -1.39 -25.27 -0.17
N ASN A 263 -2.25 -24.66 -1.00
CA ASN A 263 -1.83 -23.79 -2.10
C ASN A 263 -1.09 -22.57 -1.54
N LEU A 264 -1.68 -21.90 -0.54
CA LEU A 264 -1.04 -20.76 0.13
C LEU A 264 0.30 -21.15 0.76
N ALA A 265 0.34 -22.31 1.45
CA ALA A 265 1.56 -22.83 2.09
C ALA A 265 2.71 -23.02 1.11
N VAL A 266 2.47 -23.62 -0.06
CA VAL A 266 3.52 -23.85 -1.06
C VAL A 266 3.86 -22.59 -1.85
N THR A 267 2.90 -21.70 -2.08
CA THR A 267 3.10 -20.44 -2.80
C THR A 267 3.99 -19.49 -2.01
N LEU A 268 3.75 -19.36 -0.71
CA LEU A 268 4.50 -18.46 0.16
C LEU A 268 5.73 -19.11 0.78
N GLY A 269 5.87 -20.43 0.73
CA GLY A 269 6.87 -21.14 1.51
C GLY A 269 6.65 -20.98 3.02
N ALA A 270 5.39 -21.04 3.48
CA ALA A 270 4.95 -20.62 4.81
C ALA A 270 5.35 -21.60 5.93
N MET A 271 6.64 -21.81 6.14
CA MET A 271 7.18 -22.72 7.15
C MET A 271 6.92 -22.25 8.60
N GLY A 272 6.53 -20.99 8.80
CA GLY A 272 6.08 -20.47 10.08
C GLY A 272 4.70 -20.96 10.50
N GLY A 273 3.95 -21.56 9.57
CA GLY A 273 2.61 -22.10 9.79
C GLY A 273 1.55 -21.45 8.91
N ILE A 274 0.41 -22.12 8.80
CA ILE A 274 -0.81 -21.60 8.19
C ILE A 274 -1.83 -21.35 9.28
N TYR A 275 -2.31 -20.12 9.36
CA TYR A 275 -3.32 -19.70 10.33
C TYR A 275 -4.67 -19.53 9.63
N ILE A 276 -5.73 -19.99 10.29
CA ILE A 276 -7.09 -19.94 9.79
C ILE A 276 -7.88 -19.01 10.69
N GLY A 277 -8.27 -17.87 10.12
CA GLY A 277 -9.15 -16.89 10.76
C GLY A 277 -10.58 -16.97 10.23
N GLY A 278 -11.29 -15.85 10.35
CA GLY A 278 -12.67 -15.72 9.89
C GLY A 278 -13.70 -16.32 10.85
N GLY A 279 -14.97 -16.08 10.58
CA GLY A 279 -16.06 -16.41 11.50
C GLY A 279 -16.64 -17.80 11.37
N ILE A 280 -16.29 -18.58 10.33
CA ILE A 280 -16.90 -19.90 10.08
C ILE A 280 -16.19 -21.00 10.87
N VAL A 281 -14.87 -21.14 10.67
CA VAL A 281 -14.10 -22.29 11.17
C VAL A 281 -14.12 -22.40 12.71
N PRO A 282 -13.94 -21.34 13.51
CA PRO A 282 -13.99 -21.45 14.97
C PRO A 282 -15.31 -22.01 15.51
N ARG A 283 -16.43 -21.81 14.79
CA ARG A 283 -17.75 -22.29 15.17
C ARG A 283 -17.94 -23.79 14.93
N LEU A 284 -17.08 -24.42 14.11
CA LEU A 284 -17.13 -25.85 13.84
C LEU A 284 -16.55 -26.70 14.99
N GLY A 285 -15.72 -26.10 15.86
CA GLY A 285 -15.15 -26.77 17.01
C GLY A 285 -14.47 -28.09 16.68
N GLU A 286 -14.77 -29.14 17.45
CA GLU A 286 -14.23 -30.50 17.26
C GLU A 286 -14.52 -31.12 15.88
N TYR A 287 -15.59 -30.69 15.21
CA TYR A 287 -15.89 -31.18 13.86
C TYR A 287 -14.75 -30.83 12.90
N PHE A 288 -14.23 -29.60 12.97
CA PHE A 288 -13.15 -29.16 12.09
C PHE A 288 -11.85 -29.94 12.33
N GLU A 289 -11.53 -30.22 13.58
CA GLU A 289 -10.35 -31.03 13.93
C GLU A 289 -10.40 -32.43 13.31
N LYS A 290 -11.60 -33.05 13.30
CA LYS A 290 -11.85 -34.40 12.77
C LYS A 290 -12.21 -34.44 11.28
N SER A 291 -12.30 -33.26 10.64
CA SER A 291 -12.70 -33.11 9.24
C SER A 291 -11.61 -33.54 8.25
N SER A 292 -11.96 -33.60 6.97
CA SER A 292 -11.03 -33.85 5.86
C SER A 292 -9.99 -32.74 5.63
N PHE A 293 -10.10 -31.59 6.32
CA PHE A 293 -9.20 -30.42 6.14
C PHE A 293 -7.72 -30.79 6.18
N ARG A 294 -7.25 -31.38 7.27
CA ARG A 294 -5.81 -31.65 7.45
C ARG A 294 -5.30 -32.73 6.48
N ALA A 295 -6.06 -33.77 6.28
CA ALA A 295 -5.73 -34.82 5.32
C ALA A 295 -5.59 -34.24 3.89
N ARG A 296 -6.50 -33.35 3.50
CA ARG A 296 -6.47 -32.68 2.20
C ARG A 296 -5.31 -31.67 2.10
N PHE A 297 -5.00 -30.94 3.16
CA PHE A 297 -3.84 -30.05 3.24
C PHE A 297 -2.54 -30.80 2.93
N GLU A 298 -2.37 -32.00 3.49
CA GLU A 298 -1.16 -32.81 3.31
C GLU A 298 -1.07 -33.49 1.93
N GLN A 299 -2.17 -33.63 1.21
CA GLN A 299 -2.21 -34.26 -0.11
C GLN A 299 -1.66 -33.33 -1.22
N LYS A 300 -0.33 -33.18 -1.31
CA LYS A 300 0.36 -32.32 -2.28
C LYS A 300 1.32 -33.10 -3.20
N GLY A 301 1.02 -34.37 -3.47
CA GLY A 301 1.85 -35.23 -4.31
C GLY A 301 3.27 -35.32 -3.79
N ARG A 302 4.27 -35.03 -4.61
CA ARG A 302 5.70 -35.07 -4.19
C ARG A 302 6.05 -34.07 -3.08
N PHE A 303 5.23 -33.04 -2.86
CA PHE A 303 5.41 -32.07 -1.79
C PHE A 303 4.64 -32.42 -0.50
N SER A 304 3.99 -33.60 -0.40
CA SER A 304 3.21 -33.97 0.80
C SER A 304 4.06 -33.95 2.08
N ARG A 305 5.30 -34.43 2.04
CA ARG A 305 6.20 -34.34 3.22
C ARG A 305 6.53 -32.89 3.61
N TYR A 306 6.67 -32.02 2.62
CA TYR A 306 6.94 -30.60 2.85
C TYR A 306 5.76 -29.93 3.56
N VAL A 307 4.54 -30.07 3.06
CA VAL A 307 3.37 -29.46 3.69
C VAL A 307 2.99 -30.14 5.01
N ALA A 308 3.22 -31.46 5.20
CA ALA A 308 2.99 -32.15 6.46
C ALA A 308 3.83 -31.60 7.61
N ALA A 309 5.02 -31.04 7.32
CA ALA A 309 5.88 -30.39 8.31
C ALA A 309 5.39 -28.99 8.71
N ILE A 310 4.47 -28.39 7.94
CA ILE A 310 3.92 -27.06 8.20
C ILE A 310 2.73 -27.21 9.16
N PRO A 311 2.74 -26.59 10.35
CA PRO A 311 1.60 -26.61 11.24
C PRO A 311 0.45 -25.78 10.70
N THR A 312 -0.79 -26.16 11.04
CA THR A 312 -1.98 -25.38 10.77
C THR A 312 -2.67 -25.02 12.08
N PHE A 313 -3.10 -23.79 12.22
CA PHE A 313 -3.71 -23.27 13.43
C PHE A 313 -5.05 -22.62 13.12
N VAL A 314 -6.04 -22.82 13.96
CA VAL A 314 -7.28 -22.02 13.99
C VAL A 314 -7.10 -20.91 15.02
N ILE A 315 -7.38 -19.69 14.64
CA ILE A 315 -7.36 -18.53 15.55
C ILE A 315 -8.63 -18.58 16.39
N THR A 316 -8.48 -18.68 17.70
CA THR A 316 -9.57 -18.74 18.68
C THR A 316 -9.67 -17.46 19.52
N ALA A 317 -8.68 -16.56 19.41
CA ALA A 317 -8.68 -15.28 20.11
C ALA A 317 -9.89 -14.42 19.71
N GLU A 318 -10.65 -13.93 20.69
CA GLU A 318 -11.89 -13.17 20.47
C GLU A 318 -11.66 -11.81 19.80
N HIS A 319 -10.51 -11.18 20.07
CA HIS A 319 -10.18 -9.82 19.63
C HIS A 319 -8.93 -9.77 18.76
N ALA A 320 -8.66 -10.81 17.97
CA ALA A 320 -7.44 -10.90 17.18
C ALA A 320 -7.26 -9.72 16.21
N THR A 321 -8.34 -9.23 15.57
CA THR A 321 -8.28 -8.07 14.67
C THR A 321 -7.86 -6.80 15.42
N PHE A 322 -8.36 -6.57 16.65
CA PHE A 322 -7.91 -5.44 17.47
C PHE A 322 -6.44 -5.57 17.86
N MET A 323 -5.97 -6.77 18.21
CA MET A 323 -4.54 -7.00 18.49
C MET A 323 -3.64 -6.63 17.30
N GLY A 324 -4.10 -6.91 16.10
CA GLY A 324 -3.38 -6.57 14.88
C GLY A 324 -3.44 -5.07 14.55
N ALA A 325 -4.61 -4.44 14.67
CA ALA A 325 -4.77 -3.00 14.51
C ALA A 325 -3.89 -2.23 15.52
N SER A 326 -3.86 -2.69 16.78
CA SER A 326 -2.95 -2.19 17.82
C SER A 326 -1.49 -2.36 17.42
N ALA A 327 -1.10 -3.56 16.90
CA ALA A 327 0.27 -3.81 16.44
C ALA A 327 0.73 -2.82 15.37
N ILE A 328 -0.15 -2.54 14.40
CA ILE A 328 0.13 -1.60 13.32
C ILE A 328 0.22 -0.17 13.88
N LEU A 329 -0.72 0.23 14.74
CA LEU A 329 -0.70 1.55 15.37
C LEU A 329 0.54 1.76 16.22
N GLU A 330 0.91 0.79 17.08
CA GLU A 330 2.15 0.87 17.86
C GLU A 330 3.40 0.97 16.99
N ALA A 331 3.47 0.20 15.89
CA ALA A 331 4.59 0.27 14.95
C ALA A 331 4.69 1.68 14.34
N GLN A 332 3.55 2.24 13.93
CA GLN A 332 3.47 3.60 13.41
C GLN A 332 3.88 4.64 14.46
N LEU A 333 3.35 4.54 15.69
CA LEU A 333 3.67 5.47 16.76
C LEU A 333 5.14 5.37 17.21
N ARG A 334 5.73 4.16 17.21
CA ARG A 334 7.17 4.00 17.43
C ARG A 334 7.99 4.66 16.34
N THR A 335 7.60 4.48 15.09
CA THR A 335 8.25 5.17 13.96
C THR A 335 8.11 6.67 14.11
N LEU A 336 6.91 7.16 14.42
CA LEU A 336 6.66 8.58 14.68
C LEU A 336 7.40 9.11 15.91
N SER A 337 7.58 8.33 16.96
CA SER A 337 8.33 8.72 18.17
C SER A 337 9.84 8.59 18.01
N SER A 338 10.31 7.67 17.17
CA SER A 338 11.71 7.53 16.79
C SER A 338 12.09 8.42 15.61
N ASP A 339 11.09 8.94 14.86
CA ASP A 339 11.31 9.92 13.80
C ASP A 339 11.37 11.34 14.41
N PRO A 340 12.54 12.01 14.34
CA PRO A 340 12.70 13.35 14.88
C PRO A 340 11.69 14.38 14.36
N GLY A 341 11.06 14.10 13.23
CA GLY A 341 10.20 15.07 12.52
C GLY A 341 8.75 15.10 12.98
N SER A 342 8.10 13.97 13.22
CA SER A 342 6.75 13.98 13.80
C SER A 342 6.79 14.34 15.28
N ALA A 343 7.89 14.01 15.96
CA ALA A 343 8.18 14.52 17.29
C ALA A 343 8.22 16.06 17.30
N ILE A 344 8.70 16.71 16.23
CA ILE A 344 8.83 18.19 16.20
C ILE A 344 7.47 18.89 16.14
N LEU A 345 6.51 18.43 15.32
CA LEU A 345 5.16 19.00 15.28
C LEU A 345 4.40 18.79 16.59
N GLY A 346 4.48 17.58 17.14
CA GLY A 346 3.95 17.28 18.47
C GLY A 346 4.64 18.07 19.58
N GLN A 347 5.96 18.28 19.47
CA GLN A 347 6.72 19.10 20.40
C GLN A 347 6.32 20.58 20.33
N ILE A 348 6.12 21.12 19.12
CA ILE A 348 5.61 22.50 18.92
C ILE A 348 4.26 22.67 19.64
N ARG A 349 3.33 21.72 19.47
CA ARG A 349 2.02 21.76 20.12
C ARG A 349 2.12 21.72 21.63
N ARG A 350 2.99 20.86 22.21
CA ARG A 350 3.20 20.74 23.65
C ARG A 350 3.81 21.96 24.31
N ILE A 351 4.80 22.59 23.65
CA ILE A 351 5.49 23.76 24.23
C ILE A 351 4.83 25.10 23.89
N ARG A 352 3.72 25.10 23.13
CA ARG A 352 3.02 26.30 22.64
C ARG A 352 2.73 27.32 23.75
N SER A 353 2.32 26.84 24.93
CA SER A 353 2.04 27.70 26.10
C SER A 353 3.29 28.31 26.73
N ASN A 354 4.47 27.78 26.45
CA ASN A 354 5.74 28.20 27.03
C ASN A 354 6.58 29.07 26.08
N LEU A 355 6.10 29.27 24.82
CA LEU A 355 6.79 30.07 23.82
C LEU A 355 6.56 31.57 24.05
N SER A 356 7.57 32.39 23.75
CA SER A 356 7.38 33.84 23.71
C SER A 356 6.39 34.21 22.60
N PRO A 357 5.71 35.39 22.65
CA PRO A 357 4.74 35.80 21.64
C PRO A 357 5.32 35.81 20.20
N ALA A 358 6.60 36.10 20.04
CA ALA A 358 7.26 36.06 18.74
C ALA A 358 7.54 34.64 18.26
N GLU A 359 7.98 33.74 19.15
CA GLU A 359 8.15 32.31 18.83
C GLU A 359 6.83 31.62 18.60
N LEU A 360 5.76 32.04 19.28
CA LEU A 360 4.41 31.53 19.05
C LEU A 360 3.92 31.80 17.62
N ARG A 361 4.19 33.00 17.07
CA ARG A 361 3.87 33.28 15.67
C ARG A 361 4.62 32.38 14.70
N VAL A 362 5.90 32.07 14.99
CA VAL A 362 6.66 31.11 14.17
C VAL A 362 6.04 29.71 14.30
N ALA A 363 5.68 29.28 15.51
CA ALA A 363 5.03 28.00 15.75
C ALA A 363 3.71 27.88 14.97
N GLU A 364 2.86 28.91 15.00
CA GLU A 364 1.58 28.93 14.27
C GLU A 364 1.78 28.90 12.76
N HIS A 365 2.75 29.65 12.25
CA HIS A 365 3.10 29.59 10.83
C HIS A 365 3.60 28.21 10.42
N VAL A 366 4.46 27.59 11.22
CA VAL A 366 4.94 26.21 10.97
C VAL A 366 3.81 25.20 11.00
N LEU A 367 2.93 25.25 12.00
CA LEU A 367 1.80 24.32 12.11
C LEU A 367 0.82 24.46 10.95
N ALA A 368 0.59 25.69 10.45
CA ALA A 368 -0.30 25.95 9.33
C ALA A 368 0.32 25.62 7.95
N HIS A 369 1.64 25.74 7.80
CA HIS A 369 2.33 25.66 6.52
C HIS A 369 3.58 24.77 6.57
N ALA A 370 3.53 23.68 7.33
CA ALA A 370 4.68 22.84 7.62
C ALA A 370 5.47 22.39 6.36
N ARG A 371 4.75 22.01 5.29
CA ARG A 371 5.37 21.60 4.01
C ARG A 371 6.10 22.73 3.30
N ALA A 372 5.58 23.96 3.36
CA ALA A 372 6.22 25.13 2.77
C ALA A 372 7.50 25.49 3.53
N VAL A 373 7.43 25.48 4.87
CA VAL A 373 8.52 25.83 5.77
C VAL A 373 9.77 24.95 5.56
N VAL A 374 9.60 23.69 5.17
CA VAL A 374 10.73 22.80 4.84
C VAL A 374 11.63 23.42 3.75
N ASN A 375 11.03 24.05 2.75
CA ASN A 375 11.74 24.58 1.59
C ASN A 375 12.03 26.08 1.66
N ASP A 376 11.33 26.83 2.54
CA ASP A 376 11.42 28.28 2.59
C ASP A 376 12.71 28.77 3.26
N PRO A 377 13.44 29.77 2.69
CA PRO A 377 14.57 30.39 3.34
C PRO A 377 14.17 31.02 4.67
N ILE A 378 15.13 31.15 5.60
CA ILE A 378 14.90 31.80 6.91
C ILE A 378 14.23 33.16 6.79
N ALA A 379 14.60 33.95 5.77
CA ALA A 379 14.04 35.26 5.51
C ALA A 379 12.54 35.22 5.18
N GLU A 380 12.09 34.20 4.44
CA GLU A 380 10.67 34.02 4.11
C GLU A 380 9.86 33.55 5.32
N ILE A 381 10.40 32.59 6.08
CA ILE A 381 9.78 32.11 7.32
C ILE A 381 9.61 33.27 8.31
N ALA A 382 10.66 34.06 8.48
CA ALA A 382 10.66 35.24 9.36
C ALA A 382 9.63 36.27 8.92
N ARG A 383 9.57 36.58 7.61
CA ARG A 383 8.61 37.51 7.02
C ARG A 383 7.17 37.02 7.16
N ALA A 384 6.91 35.74 6.87
CA ALA A 384 5.58 35.16 6.94
C ALA A 384 5.04 35.05 8.37
N ALA A 385 5.92 34.85 9.35
CA ALA A 385 5.58 34.85 10.78
C ALA A 385 5.63 36.27 11.42
N ASP A 386 5.95 37.31 10.67
CA ASP A 386 6.14 38.68 11.16
C ASP A 386 7.12 38.76 12.34
N VAL A 387 8.31 38.17 12.15
CA VAL A 387 9.40 38.16 13.15
C VAL A 387 10.77 38.39 12.52
N SER A 388 11.79 38.59 13.36
CA SER A 388 13.18 38.63 12.89
C SER A 388 13.76 37.23 12.65
N GLN A 389 14.74 37.11 11.75
CA GLN A 389 15.45 35.83 11.50
C GLN A 389 16.06 35.23 12.78
N PRO A 390 16.69 35.99 13.70
CA PRO A 390 17.16 35.47 14.99
C PRO A 390 16.03 34.82 15.84
N THR A 391 14.78 35.30 15.71
CA THR A 391 13.63 34.71 16.41
C THR A 391 13.31 33.31 15.88
N VAL A 392 13.41 33.09 14.56
CA VAL A 392 13.25 31.78 13.96
C VAL A 392 14.32 30.82 14.48
N ILE A 393 15.58 31.24 14.61
CA ILE A 393 16.65 30.41 15.16
C ILE A 393 16.41 30.10 16.64
N ARG A 394 15.94 31.08 17.44
CA ARG A 394 15.59 30.82 18.84
C ARG A 394 14.46 29.78 18.95
N PHE A 395 13.41 29.93 18.16
CA PHE A 395 12.33 28.97 18.09
C PHE A 395 12.84 27.54 17.77
N CYS A 396 13.75 27.37 16.80
CA CYS A 396 14.36 26.07 16.53
C CYS A 396 15.12 25.53 17.76
N ARG A 397 15.85 26.37 18.47
CA ARG A 397 16.58 25.99 19.68
C ARG A 397 15.66 25.67 20.87
N SER A 398 14.53 26.37 21.01
CA SER A 398 13.50 26.06 22.02
C SER A 398 12.90 24.65 21.81
N LEU A 399 13.00 24.12 20.59
CA LEU A 399 12.63 22.75 20.23
C LEU A 399 13.81 21.76 20.34
N GLY A 400 14.96 22.16 20.88
CA GLY A 400 16.13 21.28 21.00
C GLY A 400 16.82 21.00 19.66
N CYS A 401 16.57 21.85 18.64
CA CYS A 401 17.26 21.75 17.36
C CYS A 401 18.56 22.57 17.40
N GLU A 402 19.61 22.09 16.73
CA GLU A 402 20.88 22.82 16.62
C GLU A 402 20.73 24.14 15.83
N GLY A 403 19.80 24.18 14.90
CA GLY A 403 19.49 25.35 14.08
C GLY A 403 18.36 25.08 13.10
N LEU A 404 18.18 26.00 12.12
CA LEU A 404 17.11 25.91 11.14
C LEU A 404 17.24 24.67 10.24
N SER A 405 18.44 24.27 9.87
CA SER A 405 18.67 23.09 9.01
C SER A 405 18.25 21.80 9.72
N ASP A 406 18.64 21.61 10.97
CA ASP A 406 18.23 20.48 11.81
C ASP A 406 16.71 20.48 12.04
N PHE A 407 16.13 21.67 12.34
CA PHE A 407 14.68 21.83 12.47
C PHE A 407 13.94 21.41 11.19
N LYS A 408 14.40 21.88 10.02
CA LYS A 408 13.77 21.53 8.74
C LYS A 408 13.88 20.06 8.41
N LEU A 409 15.02 19.43 8.70
CA LEU A 409 15.21 18.00 8.53
C LEU A 409 14.19 17.21 9.38
N ARG A 410 14.08 17.55 10.66
CA ARG A 410 13.12 16.93 11.58
C ARG A 410 11.66 17.20 11.18
N LEU A 411 11.37 18.40 10.66
CA LEU A 411 10.04 18.77 10.19
C LEU A 411 9.65 17.98 8.94
N ALA A 412 10.57 17.83 7.98
CA ALA A 412 10.35 17.08 6.75
C ALA A 412 10.06 15.61 7.01
N SER A 413 10.83 14.98 7.92
CA SER A 413 10.60 13.59 8.33
C SER A 413 9.18 13.38 8.89
N GLY A 414 8.61 14.35 9.60
CA GLY A 414 7.28 14.23 10.20
C GLY A 414 6.11 14.50 9.28
N LEU A 415 6.34 15.02 8.09
CA LEU A 415 5.26 15.33 7.13
C LEU A 415 4.93 14.19 6.16
N THR A 416 5.71 13.13 6.15
CA THR A 416 5.64 12.04 5.16
C THR A 416 4.81 10.83 5.59
N GLY A 417 3.86 10.98 6.47
CA GLY A 417 2.98 10.05 7.19
C GLY A 417 2.43 8.80 6.51
N THR A 418 3.06 8.20 5.50
CA THR A 418 2.56 6.96 4.86
C THR A 418 3.62 5.90 4.54
N VAL A 419 4.91 6.20 4.69
CA VAL A 419 5.98 5.18 4.63
C VAL A 419 7.07 5.62 5.61
N PRO A 420 7.66 4.74 6.43
CA PRO A 420 8.80 5.13 7.23
C PRO A 420 9.95 5.48 6.30
N VAL A 421 10.09 6.77 6.00
CA VAL A 421 11.28 7.32 5.35
C VAL A 421 12.33 7.40 6.45
N THR A 422 13.01 6.31 6.70
CA THR A 422 14.23 6.32 7.51
C THR A 422 15.33 6.94 6.67
N HIS A 423 15.48 8.25 6.70
CA HIS A 423 16.76 8.87 6.36
C HIS A 423 17.76 8.44 7.44
N ILE A 424 18.44 7.34 7.18
CA ILE A 424 19.50 6.87 8.04
C ILE A 424 20.71 7.75 7.73
N GLN A 425 21.12 8.51 8.74
CA GLN A 425 22.26 9.42 8.60
C GLN A 425 23.53 8.63 8.28
N VAL A 426 24.23 9.05 7.22
CA VAL A 426 25.56 8.54 6.89
C VAL A 426 26.54 9.11 7.90
N THR A 427 27.34 8.26 8.53
CA THR A 427 28.35 8.64 9.51
C THR A 427 29.74 8.23 9.03
N ASP A 428 30.78 8.90 9.52
CA ASP A 428 32.17 8.61 9.14
C ASP A 428 32.63 7.20 9.58
N ASP A 429 31.90 6.58 10.50
CA ASP A 429 32.19 5.22 11.01
C ASP A 429 31.50 4.11 10.19
N ASP A 430 30.72 4.45 9.17
CA ASP A 430 30.02 3.47 8.34
C ASP A 430 30.99 2.65 7.49
N SER A 431 30.86 1.33 7.51
CA SER A 431 31.51 0.48 6.53
C SER A 431 30.98 0.73 5.11
N ALA A 432 31.74 0.42 4.08
CA ALA A 432 31.32 0.62 2.68
C ALA A 432 29.99 -0.07 2.34
N LEU A 433 29.70 -1.23 2.97
CA LEU A 433 28.43 -1.94 2.80
C LEU A 433 27.26 -1.21 3.48
N GLU A 434 27.45 -0.72 4.69
CA GLU A 434 26.45 0.07 5.41
C GLU A 434 26.17 1.38 4.72
N LEU A 435 27.22 2.08 4.24
CA LEU A 435 27.09 3.27 3.41
C LEU A 435 26.22 2.98 2.17
N GLY A 436 26.53 1.91 1.43
CA GLY A 436 25.75 1.51 0.25
C GLY A 436 24.29 1.22 0.59
N ALA A 437 24.03 0.48 1.67
CA ALA A 437 22.69 0.17 2.14
C ALA A 437 21.90 1.42 2.54
N LYS A 438 22.53 2.37 3.24
CA LYS A 438 21.94 3.66 3.64
C LYS A 438 21.59 4.52 2.43
N VAL A 439 22.50 4.67 1.47
CA VAL A 439 22.27 5.44 0.23
C VAL A 439 21.11 4.85 -0.57
N LEU A 440 21.09 3.54 -0.78
CA LEU A 440 20.02 2.86 -1.50
C LEU A 440 18.68 2.96 -0.75
N GLY A 441 18.67 2.75 0.56
CA GLY A 441 17.48 2.87 1.40
C GLY A 441 16.89 4.28 1.39
N ASN A 442 17.71 5.30 1.55
CA ASN A 442 17.30 6.71 1.49
C ASN A 442 16.74 7.08 0.11
N THR A 443 17.37 6.59 -0.96
CA THR A 443 16.90 6.81 -2.33
C THR A 443 15.54 6.13 -2.57
N ALA A 444 15.39 4.86 -2.19
CA ALA A 444 14.13 4.13 -2.32
C ALA A 444 12.99 4.81 -1.54
N SER A 445 13.26 5.26 -0.33
CA SER A 445 12.31 6.01 0.51
C SER A 445 11.86 7.29 -0.17
N SER A 446 12.79 8.05 -0.76
CA SER A 446 12.48 9.30 -1.46
C SER A 446 11.66 9.06 -2.74
N ILE A 447 11.90 7.96 -3.46
CA ILE A 447 11.10 7.55 -4.62
C ILE A 447 9.64 7.29 -4.20
N LEU A 448 9.43 6.54 -3.10
CA LEU A 448 8.09 6.27 -2.58
C LEU A 448 7.39 7.55 -2.11
N GLN A 449 8.12 8.49 -1.54
CA GLN A 449 7.61 9.81 -1.15
C GLN A 449 7.09 10.59 -2.37
N VAL A 450 7.90 10.71 -3.42
CA VAL A 450 7.49 11.41 -4.66
C VAL A 450 6.30 10.73 -5.31
N ARG A 451 6.22 9.39 -5.29
CA ARG A 451 5.05 8.64 -5.77
C ARG A 451 3.74 9.12 -5.14
N SER A 452 3.73 9.42 -3.84
CA SER A 452 2.54 9.90 -3.12
C SER A 452 2.15 11.34 -3.46
N GLN A 453 3.05 12.11 -4.08
CA GLN A 453 2.84 13.52 -4.47
C GLN A 453 2.41 13.66 -5.94
N LEU A 454 2.43 12.59 -6.72
CA LEU A 454 2.10 12.63 -8.14
C LEU A 454 0.65 13.07 -8.35
N ASN A 455 0.49 14.12 -9.16
CA ASN A 455 -0.82 14.60 -9.58
C ASN A 455 -1.11 14.12 -11.00
N ARG A 456 -2.13 13.27 -11.13
CA ARG A 456 -2.54 12.66 -12.39
C ARG A 456 -2.82 13.70 -13.49
N ASP A 457 -3.61 14.73 -13.16
CA ASP A 457 -4.05 15.73 -14.14
C ASP A 457 -2.86 16.53 -14.68
N MET A 458 -1.87 16.82 -13.82
CA MET A 458 -0.67 17.53 -14.23
C MET A 458 0.22 16.67 -15.13
N ILE A 459 0.35 15.37 -14.84
CA ILE A 459 1.11 14.43 -15.67
C ILE A 459 0.44 14.28 -17.04
N GLU A 460 -0.87 14.04 -17.09
CA GLU A 460 -1.63 13.91 -18.35
C GLU A 460 -1.55 15.19 -19.19
N ARG A 461 -1.61 16.36 -18.54
CA ARG A 461 -1.46 17.65 -19.20
C ARG A 461 -0.04 17.85 -19.75
N ALA A 462 1.00 17.49 -19.00
CA ALA A 462 2.38 17.54 -19.47
C ALA A 462 2.58 16.65 -20.71
N ILE A 463 2.13 15.39 -20.65
CA ILE A 463 2.18 14.44 -21.77
C ILE A 463 1.44 14.98 -22.99
N SER A 464 0.26 15.58 -22.81
CA SER A 464 -0.50 16.18 -23.89
C SER A 464 0.23 17.35 -24.56
N LEU A 465 0.84 18.23 -23.78
CA LEU A 465 1.66 19.35 -24.30
C LEU A 465 2.86 18.83 -25.10
N ILE A 466 3.60 17.88 -24.56
CA ILE A 466 4.77 17.28 -25.20
C ILE A 466 4.40 16.59 -26.53
N ASN A 467 3.28 15.85 -26.57
CA ASN A 467 2.82 15.18 -27.78
C ASN A 467 2.46 16.14 -28.93
N ARG A 468 2.07 17.37 -28.61
CA ARG A 468 1.69 18.41 -29.57
C ARG A 468 2.81 19.36 -29.91
N ALA A 469 3.93 19.28 -29.19
CA ALA A 469 5.05 20.18 -29.38
C ALA A 469 5.74 19.96 -30.74
N SER A 470 6.04 21.05 -31.44
CA SER A 470 6.89 21.04 -32.63
C SER A 470 8.37 20.89 -32.26
N ARG A 471 8.76 21.43 -31.12
CA ARG A 471 10.11 21.35 -30.54
C ARG A 471 10.01 21.30 -29.03
N LEU A 472 10.87 20.51 -28.42
CA LEU A 472 10.96 20.34 -26.97
C LEU A 472 12.35 20.78 -26.49
N GLU A 473 12.40 21.73 -25.57
CA GLU A 473 13.66 22.17 -25.00
C GLU A 473 13.73 21.85 -23.50
N PHE A 474 14.89 21.39 -23.05
CA PHE A 474 15.16 21.01 -21.66
C PHE A 474 16.18 21.97 -21.06
N TYR A 475 15.79 22.68 -20.01
CA TYR A 475 16.65 23.65 -19.34
C TYR A 475 16.98 23.23 -17.92
N ALA A 476 18.24 23.18 -17.61
CA ALA A 476 18.75 22.91 -16.27
C ALA A 476 20.14 23.51 -16.09
N ILE A 477 20.52 23.82 -14.85
CA ILE A 477 21.83 24.38 -14.51
C ILE A 477 22.51 23.47 -13.49
N GLY A 478 23.85 23.37 -13.58
CA GLY A 478 24.66 22.60 -12.66
C GLY A 478 24.44 21.09 -12.80
N HIS A 479 24.31 20.36 -11.69
CA HIS A 479 24.17 18.89 -11.68
C HIS A 479 22.84 18.38 -12.28
N TYR A 480 21.83 19.23 -12.44
CA TYR A 480 20.60 18.90 -13.16
C TYR A 480 20.78 18.90 -14.68
N GLY A 481 21.92 19.38 -15.19
CA GLY A 481 22.25 19.29 -16.61
C GLY A 481 22.20 17.86 -17.16
N VAL A 482 22.54 16.86 -16.34
CA VAL A 482 22.41 15.43 -16.71
C VAL A 482 20.95 15.06 -16.97
N VAL A 483 20.00 15.59 -16.18
CA VAL A 483 18.57 15.34 -16.36
C VAL A 483 18.07 15.91 -17.69
N ALA A 484 18.52 17.12 -18.03
CA ALA A 484 18.16 17.75 -19.31
C ALA A 484 18.73 16.97 -20.51
N GLN A 485 19.98 16.52 -20.43
CA GLN A 485 20.62 15.73 -21.49
C GLN A 485 19.97 14.35 -21.66
N ASP A 486 19.68 13.65 -20.58
CA ASP A 486 18.96 12.38 -20.60
C ASP A 486 17.56 12.54 -21.21
N ALA A 487 16.84 13.59 -20.81
CA ALA A 487 15.55 13.93 -21.39
C ALA A 487 15.64 14.17 -22.89
N GLN A 488 16.58 14.99 -23.36
CA GLN A 488 16.81 15.21 -24.79
C GLN A 488 16.97 13.88 -25.54
N PHE A 489 17.84 12.99 -25.05
CA PHE A 489 18.08 11.71 -25.67
C PHE A 489 16.81 10.85 -25.77
N LYS A 490 16.04 10.74 -24.70
CA LYS A 490 14.80 9.96 -24.65
C LYS A 490 13.74 10.47 -25.62
N PHE A 491 13.51 11.78 -25.67
CA PHE A 491 12.47 12.35 -26.52
C PHE A 491 12.88 12.41 -28.00
N LEU A 492 14.17 12.56 -28.31
CA LEU A 492 14.68 12.36 -29.68
C LEU A 492 14.41 10.95 -30.20
N ARG A 493 14.63 9.91 -29.37
CA ARG A 493 14.28 8.52 -29.72
C ARG A 493 12.77 8.33 -29.97
N LEU A 494 11.92 9.13 -29.37
CA LEU A 494 10.48 9.14 -29.61
C LEU A 494 10.08 9.97 -30.87
N GLY A 495 11.06 10.48 -31.61
CA GLY A 495 10.83 11.27 -32.82
C GLY A 495 10.33 12.70 -32.54
N ILE A 496 10.62 13.25 -31.37
CA ILE A 496 10.32 14.66 -31.04
C ILE A 496 11.62 15.46 -31.15
N PRO A 497 11.68 16.51 -31.99
CA PRO A 497 12.84 17.39 -32.04
C PRO A 497 13.11 17.97 -30.65
N SER A 498 14.24 17.60 -30.07
CA SER A 498 14.55 17.92 -28.66
C SER A 498 15.97 18.42 -28.50
N ILE A 499 16.17 19.41 -27.64
CA ILE A 499 17.48 19.97 -27.34
C ILE A 499 17.60 20.28 -25.83
N ALA A 500 18.78 20.06 -25.26
CA ALA A 500 19.09 20.40 -23.87
C ALA A 500 20.08 21.56 -23.81
N HIS A 501 19.77 22.56 -23.01
CA HIS A 501 20.63 23.68 -22.70
C HIS A 501 20.97 23.70 -21.21
N THR A 502 22.27 23.62 -20.90
CA THR A 502 22.78 23.64 -19.52
C THR A 502 23.51 24.94 -19.16
N ASP A 503 23.74 25.79 -20.16
CA ASP A 503 24.30 27.12 -20.00
C ASP A 503 23.18 28.17 -20.00
N SER A 504 23.16 29.07 -19.01
CA SER A 504 22.08 30.05 -18.80
C SER A 504 21.97 31.07 -19.94
N ARG A 505 23.08 31.42 -20.59
CA ARG A 505 23.08 32.36 -21.73
C ARG A 505 22.49 31.72 -22.96
N LEU A 506 22.83 30.45 -23.23
CA LEU A 506 22.22 29.69 -24.31
C LEU A 506 20.74 29.44 -24.08
N GLN A 507 20.33 29.18 -22.84
CA GLN A 507 18.92 29.04 -22.45
C GLN A 507 18.14 30.32 -22.79
N LEU A 508 18.65 31.50 -22.37
CA LEU A 508 18.00 32.77 -22.63
C LEU A 508 17.94 33.10 -24.12
N LEU A 509 19.01 32.82 -24.85
CA LEU A 509 19.07 33.03 -26.30
C LEU A 509 18.04 32.12 -27.01
N SER A 510 18.00 30.82 -26.67
CA SER A 510 17.04 29.88 -27.23
C SER A 510 15.60 30.26 -26.88
N ALA A 511 15.33 30.61 -25.62
CA ALA A 511 14.02 31.07 -25.17
C ALA A 511 13.51 32.30 -25.94
N SER A 512 14.42 33.16 -26.44
CA SER A 512 14.05 34.36 -27.21
C SER A 512 13.51 34.09 -28.62
N VAL A 513 13.74 32.89 -29.16
CA VAL A 513 13.31 32.46 -30.52
C VAL A 513 12.24 31.36 -30.50
N LEU A 514 11.71 31.01 -29.35
CA LEU A 514 10.61 30.06 -29.20
C LEU A 514 9.29 30.61 -29.80
N SER A 515 8.37 29.70 -30.05
CA SER A 515 7.02 29.97 -30.57
C SER A 515 5.95 29.29 -29.72
N GLU A 516 4.67 29.55 -30.00
CA GLU A 516 3.52 28.95 -29.33
C GLU A 516 3.44 27.41 -29.49
N GLN A 517 4.11 26.87 -30.47
CA GLN A 517 4.15 25.42 -30.74
C GLN A 517 5.29 24.70 -30.01
N ASP A 518 6.14 25.47 -29.29
CA ASP A 518 7.28 24.91 -28.58
C ASP A 518 6.96 24.70 -27.10
N VAL A 519 7.60 23.70 -26.50
CA VAL A 519 7.47 23.37 -25.09
C VAL A 519 8.85 23.38 -24.44
N VAL A 520 8.94 24.02 -23.28
CA VAL A 520 10.16 24.05 -22.45
C VAL A 520 9.92 23.29 -21.17
N VAL A 521 10.81 22.36 -20.84
CA VAL A 521 10.84 21.64 -19.57
C VAL A 521 12.02 22.15 -18.74
N ILE A 522 11.73 22.74 -17.59
CA ILE A 522 12.74 23.31 -16.69
C ILE A 522 12.86 22.43 -15.45
N SER A 523 14.08 21.95 -15.19
CA SER A 523 14.40 21.06 -14.07
C SER A 523 15.26 21.78 -13.03
N SER A 524 14.73 21.96 -11.81
CA SER A 524 15.43 22.61 -10.71
C SER A 524 14.84 22.23 -9.36
N SER A 525 15.61 21.62 -8.45
CA SER A 525 15.11 21.22 -7.13
C SER A 525 14.49 22.40 -6.37
N SER A 526 15.25 23.47 -6.16
CA SER A 526 14.76 24.64 -5.43
C SER A 526 13.76 25.50 -6.22
N GLY A 527 13.84 25.49 -7.55
CA GLY A 527 13.07 26.36 -8.44
C GLY A 527 13.26 27.87 -8.16
N ARG A 528 14.42 28.27 -7.62
CA ARG A 528 14.70 29.66 -7.15
C ARG A 528 15.81 30.34 -7.90
N LEU A 529 16.51 29.64 -8.82
CA LEU A 529 17.61 30.23 -9.58
C LEU A 529 17.10 31.35 -10.47
N PRO A 530 17.63 32.62 -10.31
CA PRO A 530 17.15 33.78 -11.06
C PRO A 530 17.19 33.57 -12.57
N GLU A 531 18.25 32.90 -13.07
CA GLU A 531 18.46 32.62 -14.49
C GLU A 531 17.34 31.72 -15.05
N LEU A 532 16.90 30.70 -14.30
CA LEU A 532 15.81 29.84 -14.72
C LEU A 532 14.44 30.50 -14.62
N LEU A 533 14.27 31.43 -13.70
CA LEU A 533 13.05 32.23 -13.59
C LEU A 533 12.92 33.22 -14.76
N GLU A 534 14.02 33.87 -15.16
CA GLU A 534 14.10 34.77 -16.31
C GLU A 534 13.78 34.03 -17.61
N VAL A 535 14.39 32.86 -17.78
CA VAL A 535 14.19 32.03 -18.96
C VAL A 535 12.74 31.50 -19.06
N ALA A 536 12.12 31.13 -17.92
CA ALA A 536 10.72 30.75 -17.87
C ALA A 536 9.78 31.89 -18.30
N GLU A 537 10.05 33.10 -17.84
CA GLU A 537 9.31 34.30 -18.26
C GLU A 537 9.50 34.57 -19.75
N LYS A 538 10.75 34.49 -20.22
CA LYS A 538 11.07 34.74 -21.64
C LYS A 538 10.38 33.75 -22.57
N ALA A 539 10.40 32.45 -22.23
CA ALA A 539 9.69 31.42 -22.98
C ALA A 539 8.17 31.73 -23.07
N ARG A 540 7.57 32.11 -21.95
CA ARG A 540 6.13 32.46 -21.89
C ARG A 540 5.80 33.74 -22.66
N GLU A 541 6.65 34.77 -22.62
CA GLU A 541 6.50 35.96 -23.45
C GLU A 541 6.45 35.65 -24.95
N ARG A 542 7.17 34.59 -25.36
CA ARG A 542 7.19 34.07 -26.75
C ARG A 542 6.01 33.13 -27.06
N GLY A 543 5.11 32.85 -26.10
CA GLY A 543 3.96 31.97 -26.24
C GLY A 543 4.25 30.50 -25.99
N ALA A 544 5.52 30.09 -25.80
CA ALA A 544 5.87 28.72 -25.53
C ALA A 544 5.29 28.24 -24.19
N LYS A 545 4.98 26.92 -24.10
CA LYS A 545 4.46 26.32 -22.88
C LYS A 545 5.60 25.87 -21.96
N VAL A 546 5.50 26.19 -20.68
CA VAL A 546 6.51 25.87 -19.69
C VAL A 546 6.02 24.78 -18.75
N ILE A 547 6.76 23.67 -18.71
CA ILE A 547 6.61 22.58 -17.73
C ILE A 547 7.75 22.73 -16.72
N ALA A 548 7.43 22.84 -15.44
CA ALA A 548 8.44 22.91 -14.38
C ALA A 548 8.46 21.63 -13.53
N ILE A 549 9.65 21.09 -13.29
CA ILE A 549 9.93 20.03 -12.33
C ILE A 549 10.71 20.66 -11.17
N ALA A 550 10.04 20.90 -10.05
CA ALA A 550 10.64 21.62 -8.91
C ALA A 550 9.87 21.37 -7.60
N ALA A 551 10.45 21.85 -6.48
CA ALA A 551 9.78 21.82 -5.18
C ALA A 551 8.48 22.62 -5.17
N SER A 552 7.51 22.18 -4.36
CA SER A 552 6.25 22.89 -4.11
C SER A 552 6.50 24.34 -3.63
N HIS A 553 5.58 25.21 -3.96
CA HIS A 553 5.67 26.65 -3.59
C HIS A 553 6.89 27.41 -4.12
N SER A 554 7.71 26.80 -4.98
CA SER A 554 8.85 27.51 -5.58
C SER A 554 8.37 28.61 -6.55
N PRO A 555 9.17 29.68 -6.75
CA PRO A 555 8.86 30.71 -7.74
C PRO A 555 8.69 30.15 -9.16
N LEU A 556 9.46 29.14 -9.53
CA LEU A 556 9.41 28.52 -10.86
C LEU A 556 8.05 27.85 -11.12
N ILE A 557 7.50 27.12 -10.13
CA ILE A 557 6.18 26.47 -10.23
C ILE A 557 5.07 27.51 -10.52
N ARG A 558 5.15 28.69 -9.93
CA ARG A 558 4.17 29.77 -10.17
C ARG A 558 4.25 30.37 -11.58
N LYS A 559 5.37 30.19 -12.26
CA LYS A 559 5.61 30.68 -13.63
C LYS A 559 5.37 29.60 -14.70
N ALA A 560 5.07 28.38 -14.31
CA ALA A 560 4.85 27.26 -15.22
C ALA A 560 3.37 27.11 -15.63
N ASP A 561 3.12 26.64 -16.86
CA ASP A 561 1.81 26.21 -17.32
C ASP A 561 1.42 24.84 -16.74
N VAL A 562 2.41 24.00 -16.49
CA VAL A 562 2.27 22.69 -15.81
C VAL A 562 3.37 22.54 -14.77
N ALA A 563 2.98 22.20 -13.56
CA ALA A 563 3.85 22.01 -12.41
C ALA A 563 3.91 20.52 -12.02
N LEU A 564 5.10 19.93 -12.11
CA LEU A 564 5.40 18.60 -11.62
C LEU A 564 6.21 18.73 -10.33
N ILE A 565 5.54 18.46 -9.21
CA ILE A 565 6.10 18.72 -7.89
C ILE A 565 6.98 17.55 -7.47
N VAL A 566 8.21 17.87 -7.03
CA VAL A 566 9.17 16.92 -6.48
C VAL A 566 9.70 17.52 -5.17
N ASP A 567 8.99 17.21 -4.08
CA ASP A 567 9.42 17.60 -2.74
C ASP A 567 10.22 16.45 -2.11
N HIS A 568 11.45 16.72 -1.75
CA HIS A 568 12.31 15.79 -1.02
C HIS A 568 13.31 16.59 -0.17
N VAL A 569 13.85 15.93 0.84
CA VAL A 569 14.92 16.50 1.67
C VAL A 569 16.23 15.88 1.24
N GLU A 570 17.17 16.74 0.88
CA GLU A 570 18.54 16.32 0.59
C GLU A 570 19.37 16.38 1.87
N ASP A 571 20.22 15.39 2.10
CA ASP A 571 21.14 15.40 3.23
C ASP A 571 22.23 16.45 2.96
N VAL A 572 22.21 17.52 3.76
CA VAL A 572 23.14 18.66 3.63
C VAL A 572 24.56 18.29 4.04
N THR A 573 24.73 17.18 4.78
CA THR A 573 26.05 16.75 5.30
C THR A 573 26.91 16.12 4.21
N THR A 574 26.30 15.54 3.18
CA THR A 574 27.03 14.89 2.09
C THR A 574 27.59 15.86 1.05
N HIS A 575 27.22 17.13 1.06
CA HIS A 575 27.59 18.16 0.07
C HIS A 575 27.35 17.77 -1.41
N LEU A 576 26.73 16.62 -1.66
CA LEU A 576 26.44 16.10 -3.00
C LEU A 576 24.91 15.87 -3.15
N PRO A 577 24.26 16.54 -4.11
CA PRO A 577 22.86 16.31 -4.40
C PRO A 577 22.70 14.95 -5.10
N MET A 578 22.44 13.90 -4.31
CA MET A 578 22.39 12.53 -4.82
C MET A 578 20.98 12.10 -5.19
N VAL A 579 20.00 12.36 -4.34
CA VAL A 579 18.64 11.84 -4.45
C VAL A 579 17.80 12.69 -5.39
N SER A 580 17.85 14.01 -5.31
CA SER A 580 17.02 14.92 -6.11
C SER A 580 17.19 14.70 -7.62
N ARG A 581 18.40 14.48 -8.08
CA ARG A 581 18.68 14.18 -9.48
C ARG A 581 18.00 12.88 -9.94
N ILE A 582 18.02 11.82 -9.11
CA ILE A 582 17.38 10.53 -9.40
C ILE A 582 15.86 10.73 -9.51
N LEU A 583 15.26 11.50 -8.61
CA LEU A 583 13.83 11.78 -8.63
C LEU A 583 13.41 12.54 -9.90
N HIS A 584 14.20 13.52 -10.32
CA HIS A 584 13.94 14.27 -11.56
C HIS A 584 14.08 13.38 -12.81
N LEU A 585 15.08 12.48 -12.85
CA LEU A 585 15.23 11.47 -13.92
C LEU A 585 13.99 10.57 -14.01
N LEU A 586 13.46 10.10 -12.86
CA LEU A 586 12.22 9.29 -12.83
C LEU A 586 11.00 10.05 -13.35
N VAL A 587 10.88 11.34 -13.07
CA VAL A 587 9.81 12.18 -13.63
C VAL A 587 9.94 12.26 -15.16
N ILE A 588 11.15 12.43 -15.68
CA ILE A 588 11.41 12.40 -17.12
C ILE A 588 11.05 11.04 -17.71
N ASP A 589 11.39 9.93 -17.05
CA ASP A 589 11.01 8.58 -17.48
C ASP A 589 9.50 8.39 -17.57
N MET A 590 8.76 8.84 -16.56
CA MET A 590 7.29 8.81 -16.57
C MET A 590 6.70 9.57 -17.77
N LEU A 591 7.21 10.77 -18.04
CA LEU A 591 6.77 11.56 -19.19
C LEU A 591 7.10 10.87 -20.50
N ALA A 592 8.30 10.33 -20.66
CA ALA A 592 8.74 9.63 -21.87
C ALA A 592 7.88 8.38 -22.14
N VAL A 593 7.61 7.56 -21.10
CA VAL A 593 6.72 6.39 -21.19
C VAL A 593 5.30 6.82 -21.55
N GLY A 594 4.74 7.85 -20.91
CA GLY A 594 3.41 8.35 -21.20
C GLY A 594 3.26 8.86 -22.64
N VAL A 595 4.27 9.57 -23.15
CA VAL A 595 4.33 10.03 -24.55
C VAL A 595 4.43 8.86 -25.53
N ALA A 596 5.28 7.86 -25.25
CA ALA A 596 5.41 6.66 -26.05
C ALA A 596 4.09 5.87 -26.14
N MET A 597 3.37 5.73 -25.03
CA MET A 597 2.07 5.07 -25.00
C MET A 597 1.01 5.83 -25.83
N GLY A 598 0.98 7.16 -25.74
CA GLY A 598 0.07 7.99 -26.53
C GLY A 598 0.32 7.92 -28.05
N ARG A 599 1.58 7.84 -28.46
CA ARG A 599 1.98 7.73 -29.88
C ARG A 599 1.77 6.32 -30.46
N ASN A 600 1.93 5.26 -29.67
CA ASN A 600 1.66 3.89 -30.11
C ASN A 600 0.17 3.61 -30.43
N GLN A 601 -0.76 4.40 -29.92
CA GLN A 601 -2.16 4.32 -30.29
C GLN A 601 -2.45 4.94 -31.70
N GLY A 602 -1.54 5.79 -32.20
CA GLY A 602 -1.69 6.45 -33.50
C GLY A 602 -0.81 5.91 -34.64
N SER A 603 0.19 5.05 -34.38
CA SER A 603 1.16 4.63 -35.40
C SER A 603 1.72 3.24 -35.14
N ALA A 604 0.93 2.21 -35.36
CA ALA A 604 1.39 0.81 -35.30
C ALA A 604 2.27 0.41 -36.50
N SER A 605 2.73 1.34 -37.36
CA SER A 605 3.33 0.99 -38.65
C SER A 605 4.72 1.54 -38.95
N LEU A 606 5.34 2.39 -38.13
CA LEU A 606 6.57 3.09 -38.55
C LEU A 606 7.81 2.91 -37.67
N MET A 607 7.80 2.04 -36.66
CA MET A 607 9.01 1.76 -35.86
C MET A 607 9.38 0.28 -35.82
N ARG A 608 9.53 -0.33 -36.94
CA ARG A 608 10.30 -1.56 -37.11
C ARG A 608 11.29 -1.34 -38.26
N GLY A 609 12.53 -1.18 -37.90
CA GLY A 609 13.60 -1.31 -38.87
C GLY A 609 14.70 -0.26 -38.82
N GLU A 610 15.90 -0.69 -38.65
CA GLU A 610 17.20 -0.12 -39.08
C GLU A 610 17.93 0.88 -38.16
N ALA A 611 17.26 1.56 -37.24
CA ALA A 611 17.98 2.44 -36.30
C ALA A 611 18.41 1.75 -35.01
N ASP A 612 17.74 0.68 -34.62
CA ASP A 612 17.99 -0.02 -33.34
C ASP A 612 19.22 -0.96 -33.39
N GLU A 613 19.52 -1.56 -34.50
CA GLU A 613 20.64 -2.52 -34.60
C GLU A 613 22.04 -1.89 -34.45
N ARG A 614 22.20 -0.61 -34.73
CA ARG A 614 23.52 0.06 -34.65
C ARG A 614 23.76 0.81 -33.35
N LEU A 615 22.71 1.07 -32.56
CA LEU A 615 22.82 1.74 -31.26
C LEU A 615 22.80 0.76 -30.08
N ASP A 616 22.23 -0.43 -30.25
CA ASP A 616 22.18 -1.47 -29.20
C ASP A 616 23.50 -2.21 -29.00
N GLU A 617 24.42 -2.17 -29.97
CA GLU A 617 25.80 -2.66 -29.77
C GLU A 617 26.64 -1.79 -28.81
N ALA A 618 26.18 -0.56 -28.50
CA ALA A 618 26.85 0.35 -27.57
C ALA A 618 26.22 0.36 -26.15
N THR A 619 25.09 -0.34 -25.94
CA THR A 619 24.41 -0.36 -24.65
C THR A 619 23.82 -1.74 -24.41
N ILE A 620 24.66 -2.70 -24.08
CA ILE A 620 24.24 -4.04 -23.66
C ILE A 620 24.17 -4.07 -22.14
N GLU A 621 22.97 -4.26 -21.59
CA GLU A 621 22.57 -5.39 -20.76
C GLU A 621 21.08 -5.29 -20.36
N ASN A 622 20.32 -6.28 -20.89
CA ASN A 622 18.99 -6.76 -20.52
C ASN A 622 17.72 -6.01 -20.98
N PRO A 623 17.05 -6.48 -22.03
CA PRO A 623 15.66 -6.12 -22.31
C PRO A 623 14.69 -7.04 -21.57
N VAL A 624 13.83 -6.46 -20.72
CA VAL A 624 12.62 -7.13 -20.23
C VAL A 624 11.63 -7.24 -21.39
N MET A 625 11.43 -8.45 -21.88
CA MET A 625 10.45 -8.75 -22.92
C MET A 625 9.02 -8.67 -22.39
N VAL A 626 8.27 -7.65 -22.79
CA VAL A 626 6.81 -7.65 -22.72
C VAL A 626 6.28 -8.34 -23.98
N LYS A 627 5.86 -9.59 -23.86
CA LYS A 627 5.09 -10.28 -24.91
C LYS A 627 3.64 -9.80 -24.90
N LYS A 628 3.20 -9.21 -26.01
CA LYS A 628 1.80 -8.89 -26.30
C LYS A 628 1.02 -10.16 -26.61
N ALA A 629 -0.13 -10.35 -25.95
CA ALA A 629 -1.21 -11.20 -26.40
C ALA A 629 -2.08 -10.44 -27.42
N GLY A 630 -2.45 -11.11 -28.50
CA GLY A 630 -3.64 -10.78 -29.28
C GLY A 630 -3.45 -10.32 -30.70
N ALA A 631 -3.61 -11.24 -31.68
CA ALA A 631 -4.43 -11.02 -32.85
C ALA A 631 -4.72 -12.36 -33.54
N ARG A 632 -5.99 -12.68 -33.63
CA ARG A 632 -6.55 -13.68 -34.55
C ARG A 632 -6.37 -13.20 -35.99
N ASN A 633 -5.94 -14.09 -36.90
CA ASN A 633 -6.69 -14.30 -38.14
C ASN A 633 -6.15 -15.48 -38.95
N GLN A 634 -7.08 -16.38 -39.24
CA GLN A 634 -7.35 -17.15 -40.45
C GLN A 634 -6.24 -17.96 -41.13
N ALA A 635 -6.52 -19.23 -41.14
CA ALA A 635 -5.93 -20.25 -42.01
C ALA A 635 -6.22 -19.99 -43.51
N PRO A 636 -5.48 -20.64 -44.41
CA PRO A 636 -6.10 -21.76 -45.10
C PRO A 636 -5.22 -23.02 -45.12
N GLY A 637 -5.95 -24.16 -45.19
CA GLY A 637 -5.44 -25.47 -45.06
C GLY A 637 -4.67 -26.00 -46.29
N VAL A 638 -3.97 -27.09 -46.01
CA VAL A 638 -3.76 -28.26 -46.92
C VAL A 638 -3.24 -29.42 -46.07
N SER A 639 -4.03 -30.44 -45.97
CA SER A 639 -3.92 -31.89 -46.28
C SER A 639 -2.67 -32.67 -45.84
N LEU A 640 -2.90 -33.63 -44.92
CA LEU A 640 -2.50 -35.05 -44.91
C LEU A 640 -1.07 -35.45 -45.41
N ALA A 641 -0.31 -36.05 -44.50
CA ALA A 641 0.12 -37.46 -44.64
C ALA A 641 1.02 -37.86 -43.46
N SER A 642 0.57 -38.87 -42.76
CA SER A 642 1.39 -39.75 -41.91
C SER A 642 2.28 -40.65 -42.84
N PRO A 643 3.46 -41.11 -42.37
CA PRO A 643 3.49 -42.52 -42.09
C PRO A 643 4.22 -42.94 -40.80
N LEU A 644 3.64 -43.91 -40.14
CA LEU A 644 4.29 -44.88 -39.27
C LEU A 644 5.41 -45.62 -39.97
N ALA A 645 6.54 -45.88 -39.29
CA ALA A 645 7.02 -47.26 -39.06
C ALA A 645 8.46 -47.32 -38.52
N LYS A 646 8.62 -48.07 -37.43
CA LYS A 646 9.69 -49.04 -37.12
C LYS A 646 11.11 -48.57 -36.83
N LEU A 647 11.57 -48.91 -35.65
CA LEU A 647 12.58 -49.95 -35.37
C LEU A 647 12.95 -49.95 -33.89
N THR A 648 12.49 -50.90 -33.16
CA THR A 648 13.11 -52.05 -32.45
C THR A 648 14.57 -51.90 -32.02
N SER A 649 14.73 -52.11 -30.70
CA SER A 649 15.79 -52.86 -29.99
C SER A 649 17.27 -52.45 -30.14
N HIS A 650 17.91 -52.18 -29.02
CA HIS A 650 18.93 -53.06 -28.46
C HIS A 650 19.30 -52.68 -27.02
N SER A 651 19.45 -53.70 -26.26
CA SER A 651 19.80 -53.99 -24.90
C SER A 651 21.26 -53.66 -24.51
N ARG A 652 21.45 -53.52 -23.17
CA ARG A 652 22.67 -53.77 -22.36
C ARG A 652 23.74 -52.64 -22.46
N GLU A 653 24.17 -52.05 -21.39
CA GLU A 653 24.64 -52.51 -20.05
C GLU A 653 24.22 -51.54 -18.94
#